data_d8014e92615f8af54be4562f4f315e7f
#
_entry.id   d8014e92615f8af54be4562f4f315e7f
#
_cell.length_a   1.000
_cell.length_b   1.000
_cell.length_c   1.000
_cell.angle_alpha   90.00
_cell.angle_beta   90.00
_cell.angle_gamma   90.00
#
_symmetry.space_group_name_H-M   'P 1'
#
loop_
_entity.id
_entity.type
_entity.pdbx_description
1 polymer ?
#
loop_
_entity_poly.entity_id
_entity_poly.type
_entity_poly.pdbx_seq_one_letter_code
_entity_poly.pdbx_strand_id
1 'polypeptide(L)'
;MKNIVIKWAVFLTAFLISLEVSAQNVRVSGVVTDALGPIPGANIMEEGTTNGTVTDVNGKYSISVSAKSTLVFSCIGYKEQKIRVGTKTVLNVDMVEESKMLDELVVVGYGVQRKSDVATSVASVKADEMKTFPAGNVADMLRGRAAGVNVTSSSGRPGSTPSITIRGSRSISADNAPLYIINGSPSSATEFSTLSADDIESVEILKDAASQAIYGARASDGVVLVTTKRGKAGKVEVSYNGYLGIQSLWRNFDFYSPEEYMQLRREAKAHDKGIVDAREISIAEALEDEVMQRVWASGKFIDWEKEMFRNAIYHNHDVSVRGGTEKIKVSAGANYFDQQGMVVTGSGYQKFSLRLNLDFEISKWISFGINSSYAMTKQDREDGNFNDFITSSPLAEIYDVDGKYTKYINSEGNYNPLYRAQHYGREVSRDNYRLNFFMDVKPFKGFNYRLNTSVYNQTSEDGSYKDSQYPGGGGTAVLDESRTQNWLVENIVTYKVPIRNKKHQLTLTGVQSVDHNGSKSIGYSVENLPVDKDWNFISQGEFTGKPRRQFNENNLVSFMARAQYSLLDRYLLNVAVRRDGSSRFGKENKWGTFPSAAFAWRVNQENFLKDVSWIDNLKLRVSYGIVGNQNGIGNYTTLGLADNKGYEFGDVFQMGYLPGKELSNPNLK
;
A
#
# COMPACT_ATOMS: atom_id res chain seq x y z
N MET A 1 -17.46 -1.20 76.66
CA MET A 1 -16.77 -0.91 75.38
C MET A 1 -15.32 -1.34 75.30
N LYS A 2 -14.50 -1.24 76.38
CA LYS A 2 -13.09 -1.67 76.32
C LYS A 2 -12.83 -3.16 75.99
N ASN A 3 -13.67 -4.09 76.42
CA ASN A 3 -13.50 -5.53 76.18
C ASN A 3 -13.88 -6.00 74.79
N ILE A 4 -14.64 -5.19 74.00
CA ILE A 4 -15.01 -5.52 72.65
C ILE A 4 -13.90 -5.11 71.67
N VAL A 5 -13.26 -3.96 71.95
CA VAL A 5 -12.14 -3.47 71.12
C VAL A 5 -10.93 -4.40 71.22
N ILE A 6 -10.64 -4.94 72.41
CA ILE A 6 -9.53 -5.89 72.61
C ILE A 6 -9.80 -7.23 71.88
N LYS A 7 -11.05 -7.71 71.88
CA LYS A 7 -11.43 -8.92 71.12
C LYS A 7 -11.30 -8.74 69.63
N TRP A 8 -11.66 -7.58 69.11
CA TRP A 8 -11.51 -7.26 67.68
C TRP A 8 -10.06 -7.05 67.29
N ALA A 9 -9.22 -6.45 68.14
CA ALA A 9 -7.80 -6.30 67.90
C ALA A 9 -7.06 -7.64 67.91
N VAL A 10 -7.40 -8.58 68.80
CA VAL A 10 -6.85 -9.92 68.81
C VAL A 10 -7.33 -10.78 67.62
N PHE A 11 -8.58 -10.56 67.15
CA PHE A 11 -9.08 -11.22 65.96
C PHE A 11 -8.43 -10.71 64.69
N LEU A 12 -8.16 -9.40 64.62
CA LEU A 12 -7.47 -8.77 63.49
C LEU A 12 -6.01 -9.17 63.40
N THR A 13 -5.31 -9.25 64.58
CA THR A 13 -3.92 -9.74 64.61
C THR A 13 -3.81 -11.23 64.33
N ALA A 14 -4.73 -12.05 64.79
CA ALA A 14 -4.80 -13.48 64.41
C ALA A 14 -5.09 -13.70 62.93
N PHE A 15 -5.92 -12.83 62.32
CA PHE A 15 -6.24 -12.87 60.88
C PHE A 15 -5.04 -12.39 59.99
N LEU A 16 -4.24 -11.42 60.49
CA LEU A 16 -3.02 -10.97 59.82
C LEU A 16 -1.87 -11.97 59.88
N ILE A 17 -1.80 -12.79 60.91
CA ILE A 17 -0.76 -13.84 61.09
C ILE A 17 -1.07 -15.09 60.24
N SER A 18 -2.34 -15.31 59.82
CA SER A 18 -2.72 -16.43 58.96
C SER A 18 -2.46 -16.23 57.46
N LEU A 19 -1.90 -15.10 57.05
CA LEU A 19 -1.67 -14.77 55.63
C LEU A 19 -0.22 -15.00 55.14
N GLU A 20 0.68 -15.47 55.98
CA GLU A 20 2.00 -15.92 55.54
C GLU A 20 2.02 -17.43 55.24
N VAL A 21 1.27 -17.86 54.20
CA VAL A 21 1.62 -19.11 53.53
C VAL A 21 2.81 -18.81 52.63
N SER A 22 4.00 -18.93 53.19
CA SER A 22 5.25 -18.88 52.46
C SER A 22 5.21 -19.99 51.38
N ALA A 23 4.92 -19.64 50.14
CA ALA A 23 5.15 -20.54 49.02
C ALA A 23 6.66 -20.78 48.96
N GLN A 24 7.13 -21.96 49.34
CA GLN A 24 8.53 -22.34 49.18
C GLN A 24 8.87 -22.29 47.69
N ASN A 25 9.59 -21.24 47.28
CA ASN A 25 10.13 -21.12 45.94
C ASN A 25 11.24 -22.14 45.76
N VAL A 26 11.11 -22.99 44.76
CA VAL A 26 12.11 -23.97 44.36
C VAL A 26 12.92 -23.36 43.22
N ARG A 27 14.24 -23.42 43.33
CA ARG A 27 15.12 -23.03 42.23
C ARG A 27 15.23 -24.22 41.28
N VAL A 28 14.69 -24.04 40.07
CA VAL A 28 14.72 -25.02 38.96
C VAL A 28 15.78 -24.62 37.97
N SER A 29 16.63 -25.53 37.60
CA SER A 29 17.67 -25.35 36.60
C SER A 29 17.62 -26.50 35.61
N GLY A 30 18.19 -26.31 34.43
CA GLY A 30 18.24 -27.36 33.41
C GLY A 30 18.86 -26.89 32.12
N VAL A 31 18.81 -27.75 31.11
CA VAL A 31 19.27 -27.47 29.74
C VAL A 31 18.12 -27.69 28.79
N VAL A 32 17.95 -26.77 27.87
CA VAL A 32 17.01 -26.88 26.74
C VAL A 32 17.81 -27.28 25.52
N THR A 33 17.44 -28.42 24.91
CA THR A 33 18.11 -29.04 23.76
C THR A 33 17.14 -29.35 22.64
N ASP A 34 17.66 -29.62 21.46
CA ASP A 34 16.99 -30.29 20.36
C ASP A 34 17.86 -31.44 19.81
N ALA A 35 17.48 -31.99 18.66
CA ALA A 35 18.24 -33.05 17.99
C ALA A 35 19.64 -32.64 17.51
N LEU A 36 19.94 -31.34 17.40
CA LEU A 36 21.21 -30.77 16.95
C LEU A 36 22.08 -30.28 18.12
N GLY A 37 21.51 -30.10 19.33
CA GLY A 37 22.25 -29.68 20.51
C GLY A 37 21.54 -28.65 21.40
N PRO A 38 22.27 -27.87 22.21
CA PRO A 38 21.69 -26.88 23.11
C PRO A 38 21.04 -25.72 22.36
N ILE A 39 19.86 -25.26 22.80
CA ILE A 39 19.13 -24.14 22.22
C ILE A 39 19.42 -22.86 23.03
N PRO A 40 20.18 -21.88 22.50
CA PRO A 40 20.37 -20.58 23.12
C PRO A 40 19.13 -19.66 22.90
N GLY A 41 18.82 -18.83 23.89
CA GLY A 41 17.74 -17.86 23.78
C GLY A 41 16.31 -18.43 23.87
N ALA A 42 16.15 -19.69 24.27
CA ALA A 42 14.84 -20.24 24.57
C ALA A 42 14.26 -19.52 25.80
N ASN A 43 12.99 -19.11 25.70
CA ASN A 43 12.29 -18.41 26.76
C ASN A 43 11.59 -19.39 27.69
N ILE A 44 11.79 -19.25 28.99
CA ILE A 44 11.19 -20.05 30.07
C ILE A 44 10.36 -19.11 30.94
N MET A 45 9.05 -19.29 30.99
CA MET A 45 8.12 -18.46 31.77
C MET A 45 7.30 -19.31 32.72
N GLU A 46 7.03 -18.78 33.91
CA GLU A 46 6.05 -19.34 34.83
C GLU A 46 4.65 -18.97 34.35
N GLU A 47 3.82 -19.99 34.06
CA GLU A 47 2.48 -19.81 33.49
C GLU A 47 1.60 -18.89 34.33
N GLY A 48 1.06 -17.84 33.66
CA GLY A 48 0.18 -16.86 34.31
C GLY A 48 0.88 -15.76 35.10
N THR A 49 2.22 -15.67 35.04
CA THR A 49 3.00 -14.63 35.72
C THR A 49 3.95 -13.93 34.76
N THR A 50 4.63 -12.89 35.22
CA THR A 50 5.74 -12.22 34.49
C THR A 50 7.13 -12.77 34.89
N ASN A 51 7.19 -13.80 35.73
CA ASN A 51 8.43 -14.42 36.14
C ASN A 51 8.99 -15.32 35.03
N GLY A 52 10.14 -14.97 34.46
CA GLY A 52 10.75 -15.72 33.36
C GLY A 52 12.24 -15.55 33.27
N THR A 53 12.88 -16.42 32.48
CA THR A 53 14.31 -16.41 32.15
C THR A 53 14.53 -16.89 30.73
N VAL A 54 15.74 -16.70 30.20
CA VAL A 54 16.15 -17.23 28.88
C VAL A 54 17.35 -18.13 29.03
N THR A 55 17.53 -19.09 28.11
CA THR A 55 18.70 -19.94 28.07
C THR A 55 19.95 -19.19 27.62
N ASP A 56 21.12 -19.56 28.22
CA ASP A 56 22.42 -19.08 27.78
C ASP A 56 22.89 -19.75 26.49
N VAL A 57 24.11 -19.44 26.02
CA VAL A 57 24.72 -20.00 24.79
C VAL A 57 24.90 -21.52 24.85
N ASN A 58 24.85 -22.14 26.02
CA ASN A 58 24.92 -23.59 26.24
C ASN A 58 23.53 -24.21 26.52
N GLY A 59 22.44 -23.49 26.24
CA GLY A 59 21.08 -23.91 26.52
C GLY A 59 20.70 -24.00 27.99
N LYS A 60 21.54 -23.50 28.91
CA LYS A 60 21.29 -23.59 30.38
C LYS A 60 20.40 -22.46 30.86
N TYR A 61 19.50 -22.79 31.79
CA TYR A 61 18.63 -21.82 32.44
C TYR A 61 18.55 -22.07 33.96
N SER A 62 18.12 -21.06 34.70
CA SER A 62 17.77 -21.16 36.11
C SER A 62 16.68 -20.17 36.46
N ILE A 63 15.60 -20.65 37.08
CA ILE A 63 14.45 -19.84 37.48
C ILE A 63 13.95 -20.26 38.85
N SER A 64 13.48 -19.29 39.65
CA SER A 64 12.92 -19.56 41.01
C SER A 64 11.40 -19.46 40.92
N VAL A 65 10.70 -20.57 41.17
CA VAL A 65 9.23 -20.68 40.99
C VAL A 65 8.62 -21.52 42.10
N SER A 66 7.30 -21.42 42.28
CA SER A 66 6.58 -22.28 43.24
C SER A 66 6.59 -23.75 42.77
N ALA A 67 6.70 -24.71 43.71
CA ALA A 67 6.62 -26.14 43.41
C ALA A 67 5.29 -26.55 42.71
N LYS A 68 4.27 -25.71 42.81
CA LYS A 68 2.97 -25.95 42.14
C LYS A 68 2.86 -25.37 40.73
N SER A 69 3.84 -24.56 40.31
CA SER A 69 3.84 -23.83 39.03
C SER A 69 4.10 -24.74 37.85
N THR A 70 3.62 -24.29 36.70
CA THR A 70 3.93 -24.85 35.37
C THR A 70 4.91 -23.93 34.66
N LEU A 71 6.01 -24.46 34.16
CA LEU A 71 6.93 -23.74 33.29
C LEU A 71 6.55 -23.93 31.84
N VAL A 72 6.52 -22.82 31.11
CA VAL A 72 6.27 -22.77 29.68
C VAL A 72 7.59 -22.52 28.98
N PHE A 73 8.04 -23.48 28.17
CA PHE A 73 9.23 -23.41 27.34
C PHE A 73 8.84 -23.02 25.93
N SER A 74 9.36 -21.94 25.40
CA SER A 74 9.09 -21.47 24.04
C SER A 74 10.35 -20.95 23.36
N CYS A 75 10.51 -21.30 22.08
CA CYS A 75 11.55 -20.79 21.21
C CYS A 75 11.00 -20.68 19.80
N ILE A 76 11.49 -19.71 19.01
CA ILE A 76 11.07 -19.53 17.62
C ILE A 76 11.46 -20.78 16.82
N GLY A 77 10.52 -21.39 16.15
CA GLY A 77 10.72 -22.62 15.38
C GLY A 77 10.47 -23.92 16.14
N TYR A 78 10.12 -23.84 17.43
CA TYR A 78 9.89 -25.02 18.27
C TYR A 78 8.46 -25.00 18.84
N LYS A 79 7.93 -26.21 19.08
CA LYS A 79 6.62 -26.41 19.72
C LYS A 79 6.70 -26.02 21.20
N GLU A 80 5.80 -25.15 21.64
CA GLU A 80 5.66 -24.79 23.05
C GLU A 80 5.42 -26.03 23.92
N GLN A 81 6.19 -26.15 25.02
CA GLN A 81 6.04 -27.21 25.99
C GLN A 81 5.70 -26.64 27.37
N LYS A 82 4.71 -27.25 28.02
CA LYS A 82 4.28 -26.92 29.38
C LYS A 82 4.62 -28.04 30.34
N ILE A 83 5.44 -27.77 31.34
CA ILE A 83 5.92 -28.79 32.25
C ILE A 83 5.67 -28.33 33.68
N ARG A 84 4.98 -29.14 34.47
CA ARG A 84 4.74 -28.90 35.88
C ARG A 84 6.03 -29.16 36.70
N VAL A 85 6.40 -28.21 37.54
CA VAL A 85 7.66 -28.25 38.34
C VAL A 85 7.63 -29.40 39.34
N GLY A 86 6.63 -29.45 40.20
CA GLY A 86 6.57 -30.45 41.28
C GLY A 86 7.75 -30.32 42.25
N THR A 87 8.40 -31.46 42.54
CA THR A 87 9.60 -31.54 43.44
C THR A 87 10.92 -31.52 42.66
N LYS A 88 10.90 -31.28 41.35
CA LYS A 88 12.07 -31.34 40.48
C LYS A 88 12.87 -30.05 40.59
N THR A 89 14.15 -30.16 40.94
CA THR A 89 15.13 -29.07 40.96
C THR A 89 15.94 -28.98 39.65
N VAL A 90 16.00 -30.07 38.89
CA VAL A 90 16.62 -30.13 37.55
C VAL A 90 15.58 -30.57 36.55
N LEU A 91 15.38 -29.78 35.48
CA LEU A 91 14.40 -30.03 34.44
C LEU A 91 15.06 -29.77 33.07
N ASN A 92 15.53 -30.84 32.44
CA ASN A 92 16.03 -30.78 31.08
C ASN A 92 14.87 -30.98 30.10
N VAL A 93 14.83 -30.18 29.04
CA VAL A 93 13.73 -30.15 28.07
C VAL A 93 14.30 -30.31 26.68
N ASP A 94 13.80 -31.33 26.00
CA ASP A 94 14.10 -31.56 24.59
C ASP A 94 12.95 -30.96 23.76
N MET A 95 13.26 -29.89 23.02
CA MET A 95 12.27 -29.19 22.23
C MET A 95 12.15 -29.81 20.86
N VAL A 96 10.94 -30.06 20.45
CA VAL A 96 10.61 -30.58 19.12
C VAL A 96 10.41 -29.43 18.15
N GLU A 97 11.13 -29.43 17.03
CA GLU A 97 10.88 -28.46 15.97
C GLU A 97 9.41 -28.45 15.54
N GLU A 98 8.84 -27.28 15.51
CA GLU A 98 7.50 -27.08 14.97
C GLU A 98 7.60 -26.69 13.51
N SER A 99 7.32 -27.64 12.62
CA SER A 99 7.19 -27.34 11.17
C SER A 99 5.91 -26.49 10.91
N LYS A 100 5.88 -25.26 11.46
CA LYS A 100 4.75 -24.31 11.33
C LYS A 100 4.47 -23.88 9.88
N MET A 101 5.29 -24.25 8.89
CA MET A 101 5.05 -23.88 7.49
C MET A 101 3.79 -24.51 6.87
N LEU A 102 3.19 -25.53 7.49
CA LEU A 102 2.09 -26.28 6.90
C LEU A 102 0.69 -25.77 7.22
N ASP A 103 0.53 -24.97 8.26
CA ASP A 103 -0.77 -24.48 8.73
C ASP A 103 -1.04 -23.00 8.49
N GLU A 104 -0.14 -22.30 7.78
CA GLU A 104 -0.35 -20.90 7.41
C GLU A 104 -1.60 -20.77 6.53
N LEU A 105 -2.56 -19.97 7.01
CA LEU A 105 -3.77 -19.67 6.27
C LEU A 105 -3.53 -18.50 5.34
N VAL A 106 -3.89 -18.66 4.08
CA VAL A 106 -3.80 -17.61 3.06
C VAL A 106 -5.17 -17.33 2.46
N VAL A 107 -5.42 -16.09 2.15
CA VAL A 107 -6.65 -15.68 1.46
C VAL A 107 -6.46 -15.94 -0.04
N VAL A 108 -7.32 -16.74 -0.63
CA VAL A 108 -7.28 -17.06 -2.06
C VAL A 108 -8.66 -16.86 -2.66
N GLY A 109 -8.85 -15.71 -3.28
CA GLY A 109 -10.14 -15.36 -3.85
C GLY A 109 -11.23 -15.26 -2.79
N TYR A 110 -12.33 -15.94 -3.00
CA TYR A 110 -13.49 -15.94 -2.11
C TYR A 110 -13.38 -16.95 -0.96
N GLY A 111 -12.19 -17.22 -0.44
CA GLY A 111 -12.02 -18.16 0.66
C GLY A 111 -10.63 -18.11 1.29
N VAL A 112 -10.56 -18.69 2.49
CA VAL A 112 -9.31 -18.88 3.24
C VAL A 112 -8.92 -20.35 3.15
N GLN A 113 -7.66 -20.63 2.80
CA GLN A 113 -7.12 -21.99 2.66
C GLN A 113 -5.78 -22.07 3.39
N ARG A 114 -5.37 -23.29 3.75
CA ARG A 114 -4.01 -23.54 4.17
C ARG A 114 -3.07 -23.30 2.97
N LYS A 115 -1.95 -22.66 3.20
CA LYS A 115 -0.92 -22.43 2.15
C LYS A 115 -0.49 -23.74 1.48
N SER A 116 -0.47 -24.81 2.25
CA SER A 116 -0.24 -26.15 1.75
C SER A 116 -1.31 -26.62 0.76
N ASP A 117 -2.58 -26.24 0.91
CA ASP A 117 -3.72 -26.65 0.07
C ASP A 117 -3.87 -25.83 -1.21
N VAL A 118 -3.13 -24.73 -1.33
CA VAL A 118 -3.23 -23.86 -2.51
C VAL A 118 -2.60 -24.54 -3.72
N ALA A 119 -3.40 -24.78 -4.76
CA ALA A 119 -2.97 -25.40 -6.01
C ALA A 119 -2.38 -24.38 -7.01
N THR A 120 -2.45 -23.08 -6.72
CA THR A 120 -2.02 -21.98 -7.59
C THR A 120 -0.77 -21.27 -7.05
N SER A 121 -0.14 -20.40 -7.86
CA SER A 121 1.03 -19.64 -7.43
C SER A 121 0.62 -18.37 -6.71
N VAL A 122 0.78 -18.36 -5.39
CA VAL A 122 0.53 -17.21 -4.52
C VAL A 122 1.81 -16.86 -3.79
N ALA A 123 2.17 -15.56 -3.76
CA ALA A 123 3.16 -15.05 -2.84
C ALA A 123 2.44 -14.36 -1.68
N SER A 124 2.86 -14.63 -0.47
CA SER A 124 2.35 -13.99 0.74
C SER A 124 3.47 -13.18 1.37
N VAL A 125 3.16 -11.93 1.73
CA VAL A 125 4.05 -11.03 2.47
C VAL A 125 3.33 -10.66 3.76
N LYS A 126 3.95 -10.92 4.90
CA LYS A 126 3.38 -10.62 6.21
C LYS A 126 3.69 -9.18 6.62
N ALA A 127 2.88 -8.64 7.51
CA ALA A 127 3.04 -7.30 8.06
C ALA A 127 4.44 -7.06 8.65
N ASP A 128 4.97 -8.02 9.38
CA ASP A 128 6.28 -7.87 10.04
C ASP A 128 7.44 -7.79 9.04
N GLU A 129 7.32 -8.50 7.90
CA GLU A 129 8.27 -8.38 6.82
C GLU A 129 8.23 -6.99 6.16
N MET A 130 7.04 -6.39 6.04
CA MET A 130 6.87 -5.06 5.47
C MET A 130 7.47 -3.97 6.34
N LYS A 131 7.35 -4.08 7.67
CA LYS A 131 7.82 -3.08 8.64
C LYS A 131 9.34 -2.93 8.69
N THR A 132 10.10 -3.89 8.20
CA THR A 132 11.58 -3.79 8.18
C THR A 132 12.11 -2.71 7.25
N PHE A 133 11.28 -2.18 6.35
CA PHE A 133 11.61 -1.07 5.48
C PHE A 133 10.56 0.04 5.64
N PRO A 134 10.78 1.01 6.54
CA PRO A 134 9.85 2.12 6.74
C PRO A 134 9.78 2.97 5.47
N ALA A 135 8.60 3.09 4.90
CA ALA A 135 8.31 3.92 3.74
C ALA A 135 6.96 4.62 3.94
N GLY A 136 6.80 5.78 3.33
CA GLY A 136 5.54 6.54 3.37
C GLY A 136 4.37 5.85 2.68
N ASN A 137 4.66 4.81 1.89
CA ASN A 137 3.70 4.12 1.03
C ASN A 137 3.84 2.61 1.16
N VAL A 138 2.73 1.92 1.41
CA VAL A 138 2.69 0.45 1.55
C VAL A 138 3.18 -0.27 0.29
N ALA A 139 2.97 0.31 -0.90
CA ALA A 139 3.44 -0.29 -2.16
C ALA A 139 4.98 -0.37 -2.20
N ASP A 140 5.70 0.66 -1.71
CA ASP A 140 7.16 0.62 -1.63
C ASP A 140 7.68 -0.45 -0.66
N MET A 141 6.94 -0.73 0.41
CA MET A 141 7.28 -1.78 1.38
C MET A 141 7.21 -3.19 0.79
N LEU A 142 6.55 -3.37 -0.36
CA LEU A 142 6.52 -4.65 -1.11
C LEU A 142 7.73 -4.86 -2.00
N ARG A 143 8.56 -3.83 -2.22
CA ARG A 143 9.71 -3.88 -3.12
C ARG A 143 10.71 -4.97 -2.69
N GLY A 144 11.03 -5.89 -3.62
CA GLY A 144 11.96 -6.98 -3.38
C GLY A 144 11.45 -8.14 -2.49
N ARG A 145 10.17 -8.11 -2.03
CA ARG A 145 9.64 -9.11 -1.09
C ARG A 145 8.83 -10.23 -1.73
N ALA A 146 8.39 -10.04 -2.95
CA ALA A 146 7.62 -11.05 -3.68
C ALA A 146 8.24 -11.32 -5.05
N ALA A 147 8.69 -12.54 -5.30
CA ALA A 147 9.26 -12.93 -6.57
C ALA A 147 8.30 -12.70 -7.73
N GLY A 148 8.77 -12.06 -8.82
CA GLY A 148 7.96 -11.72 -9.98
C GLY A 148 7.04 -10.50 -9.78
N VAL A 149 7.23 -9.73 -8.71
CA VAL A 149 6.58 -8.44 -8.45
C VAL A 149 7.63 -7.34 -8.57
N ASN A 150 7.39 -6.41 -9.47
CA ASN A 150 8.25 -5.24 -9.65
C ASN A 150 7.50 -4.00 -9.15
N VAL A 151 8.15 -3.24 -8.27
CA VAL A 151 7.63 -1.99 -7.72
C VAL A 151 8.55 -0.87 -8.16
N THR A 152 8.03 0.04 -8.98
CA THR A 152 8.78 1.16 -9.53
C THR A 152 8.13 2.48 -9.13
N SER A 153 8.94 3.42 -8.66
CA SER A 153 8.53 4.79 -8.44
C SER A 153 9.03 5.64 -9.61
N SER A 154 8.11 6.28 -10.32
CA SER A 154 8.44 7.20 -11.42
C SER A 154 8.88 8.57 -10.92
N SER A 155 8.73 8.85 -9.63
CA SER A 155 9.04 10.14 -9.01
C SER A 155 9.53 9.95 -7.58
N GLY A 156 10.50 10.76 -7.15
CA GLY A 156 10.90 10.89 -5.73
C GLY A 156 10.03 11.87 -4.93
N ARG A 157 8.97 12.41 -5.53
CA ARG A 157 8.05 13.36 -4.88
C ARG A 157 7.33 12.70 -3.72
N PRO A 158 7.26 13.36 -2.54
CA PRO A 158 6.46 12.87 -1.41
C PRO A 158 5.02 12.52 -1.80
N GLY A 159 4.50 11.41 -1.30
CA GLY A 159 3.14 10.97 -1.58
C GLY A 159 2.89 10.44 -3.00
N SER A 160 3.91 10.26 -3.83
CA SER A 160 3.75 9.61 -5.14
C SER A 160 3.36 8.14 -4.97
N THR A 161 2.44 7.67 -5.82
CA THR A 161 1.99 6.29 -5.82
C THR A 161 2.91 5.45 -6.71
N PRO A 162 3.64 4.45 -6.17
CA PRO A 162 4.44 3.55 -6.98
C PRO A 162 3.59 2.69 -7.91
N SER A 163 4.14 2.33 -9.05
CA SER A 163 3.55 1.37 -9.97
C SER A 163 3.98 -0.05 -9.58
N ILE A 164 3.00 -0.94 -9.48
CA ILE A 164 3.24 -2.38 -9.27
C ILE A 164 2.93 -3.12 -10.55
N THR A 165 3.87 -3.93 -11.02
CA THR A 165 3.66 -4.85 -12.14
C THR A 165 3.98 -6.28 -11.70
N ILE A 166 3.16 -7.25 -12.16
CA ILE A 166 3.28 -8.66 -11.80
C ILE A 166 3.60 -9.45 -13.06
N ARG A 167 4.80 -10.09 -13.08
CA ARG A 167 5.32 -10.85 -14.22
C ARG A 167 5.47 -10.05 -15.52
N GLY A 168 5.75 -8.73 -15.38
CA GLY A 168 5.97 -7.81 -16.49
C GLY A 168 4.69 -7.21 -17.09
N SER A 169 4.87 -6.33 -18.06
CA SER A 169 3.79 -5.67 -18.79
C SER A 169 3.24 -6.58 -19.89
N ARG A 170 1.93 -6.60 -20.05
CA ARG A 170 1.21 -7.41 -21.04
C ARG A 170 0.65 -6.60 -22.19
N SER A 171 0.45 -5.31 -21.98
CA SER A 171 -0.09 -4.40 -22.98
C SER A 171 0.82 -3.20 -23.15
N ILE A 172 0.94 -2.72 -24.38
CA ILE A 172 1.69 -1.50 -24.73
C ILE A 172 0.83 -0.26 -24.46
N SER A 173 -0.49 -0.36 -24.67
CA SER A 173 -1.41 0.78 -24.64
C SER A 173 -2.41 0.74 -23.49
N ALA A 174 -2.66 -0.44 -22.88
CA ALA A 174 -3.53 -0.57 -21.73
C ALA A 174 -2.76 -0.45 -20.41
N ASP A 175 -3.47 -0.11 -19.33
CA ASP A 175 -2.91 -0.14 -17.97
C ASP A 175 -2.48 -1.57 -17.59
N ASN A 176 -1.28 -1.71 -17.06
CA ASN A 176 -0.70 -2.97 -16.59
C ASN A 176 -0.72 -3.10 -15.05
N ALA A 177 -1.47 -2.24 -14.37
CA ALA A 177 -1.61 -2.28 -12.91
C ALA A 177 -2.44 -3.50 -12.47
N PRO A 178 -2.05 -4.17 -11.38
CA PRO A 178 -2.82 -5.28 -10.83
C PRO A 178 -4.15 -4.79 -10.25
N LEU A 179 -5.11 -5.71 -10.12
CA LEU A 179 -6.32 -5.47 -9.36
C LEU A 179 -6.02 -5.53 -7.87
N TYR A 180 -6.34 -4.47 -7.14
CA TYR A 180 -6.25 -4.46 -5.68
C TYR A 180 -7.58 -4.89 -5.07
N ILE A 181 -7.51 -5.75 -4.06
CA ILE A 181 -8.67 -6.18 -3.28
C ILE A 181 -8.34 -5.97 -1.80
N ILE A 182 -9.04 -5.06 -1.14
CA ILE A 182 -8.88 -4.79 0.29
C ILE A 182 -10.08 -5.35 1.04
N ASN A 183 -9.85 -6.31 1.92
CA ASN A 183 -10.90 -7.00 2.70
C ASN A 183 -12.05 -7.56 1.84
N GLY A 184 -11.72 -8.07 0.64
CA GLY A 184 -12.68 -8.63 -0.31
C GLY A 184 -13.30 -7.60 -1.26
N SER A 185 -12.99 -6.32 -1.17
CA SER A 185 -13.56 -5.27 -2.02
C SER A 185 -12.55 -4.75 -3.04
N PRO A 186 -12.90 -4.58 -4.33
CA PRO A 186 -12.06 -3.96 -5.33
C PRO A 186 -11.67 -2.53 -4.92
N SER A 187 -10.42 -2.19 -5.13
CA SER A 187 -9.80 -0.95 -4.67
C SER A 187 -8.85 -0.40 -5.72
N SER A 188 -8.43 0.85 -5.58
CA SER A 188 -7.44 1.47 -6.44
C SER A 188 -6.01 1.38 -5.87
N ALA A 189 -5.00 1.60 -6.71
CA ALA A 189 -3.61 1.75 -6.27
C ALA A 189 -3.46 2.91 -5.27
N THR A 190 -4.19 4.01 -5.48
CA THR A 190 -4.20 5.17 -4.57
C THR A 190 -4.72 4.79 -3.19
N GLU A 191 -5.84 4.06 -3.12
CA GLU A 191 -6.39 3.60 -1.85
C GLU A 191 -5.44 2.63 -1.14
N PHE A 192 -4.86 1.67 -1.85
CA PHE A 192 -3.85 0.77 -1.30
C PHE A 192 -2.67 1.55 -0.71
N SER A 193 -2.22 2.61 -1.39
CA SER A 193 -1.11 3.46 -0.96
C SER A 193 -1.43 4.28 0.30
N THR A 194 -2.69 4.56 0.60
CA THR A 194 -3.10 5.30 1.80
C THR A 194 -3.22 4.45 3.06
N LEU A 195 -3.16 3.11 2.94
CA LEU A 195 -3.18 2.23 4.10
C LEU A 195 -1.97 2.47 5.02
N SER A 196 -2.14 2.26 6.32
CA SER A 196 -1.01 2.09 7.23
C SER A 196 -0.50 0.65 7.17
N ALA A 197 0.83 0.46 7.13
CA ALA A 197 1.42 -0.89 7.23
C ALA A 197 1.07 -1.59 8.54
N ASP A 198 0.87 -0.81 9.62
CA ASP A 198 0.47 -1.31 10.92
C ASP A 198 -0.95 -1.90 10.92
N ASP A 199 -1.76 -1.51 9.95
CA ASP A 199 -3.12 -1.99 9.76
C ASP A 199 -3.20 -3.29 8.97
N ILE A 200 -2.17 -3.64 8.23
CA ILE A 200 -2.14 -4.83 7.38
C ILE A 200 -1.80 -6.07 8.21
N GLU A 201 -2.52 -7.16 7.98
CA GLU A 201 -2.21 -8.50 8.47
C GLU A 201 -1.31 -9.24 7.48
N SER A 202 -1.73 -9.22 6.19
CA SER A 202 -1.02 -9.88 5.09
C SER A 202 -1.38 -9.28 3.74
N VAL A 203 -0.46 -9.47 2.79
CA VAL A 203 -0.66 -9.17 1.37
C VAL A 203 -0.38 -10.44 0.58
N GLU A 204 -1.40 -10.96 -0.09
CA GLU A 204 -1.27 -12.10 -0.99
C GLU A 204 -1.30 -11.64 -2.45
N ILE A 205 -0.37 -12.14 -3.25
CA ILE A 205 -0.23 -11.75 -4.65
C ILE A 205 -0.51 -12.95 -5.55
N LEU A 206 -1.59 -12.86 -6.32
CA LEU A 206 -2.01 -13.89 -7.27
C LEU A 206 -1.32 -13.65 -8.61
N LYS A 207 -0.47 -14.59 -9.01
CA LYS A 207 0.45 -14.41 -10.16
C LYS A 207 0.11 -15.28 -11.38
N ASP A 208 -0.69 -16.32 -11.23
CA ASP A 208 -1.05 -17.21 -12.33
C ASP A 208 -2.49 -17.03 -12.82
N ALA A 209 -2.75 -17.38 -14.06
CA ALA A 209 -4.05 -17.21 -14.70
C ALA A 209 -5.19 -17.95 -13.98
N ALA A 210 -4.92 -19.12 -13.37
CA ALA A 210 -5.95 -19.88 -12.69
C ALA A 210 -6.40 -19.23 -11.37
N SER A 211 -5.48 -18.55 -10.65
CA SER A 211 -5.85 -17.75 -9.47
C SER A 211 -6.51 -16.43 -9.84
N GLN A 212 -6.09 -15.83 -10.95
CA GLN A 212 -6.61 -14.56 -11.47
C GLN A 212 -8.02 -14.72 -12.06
N ALA A 213 -8.31 -15.84 -12.75
CA ALA A 213 -9.60 -16.10 -13.40
C ALA A 213 -10.80 -16.03 -12.45
N ILE A 214 -10.59 -16.21 -11.14
CA ILE A 214 -11.61 -16.03 -10.11
C ILE A 214 -12.12 -14.57 -10.09
N TYR A 215 -11.28 -13.60 -10.51
CA TYR A 215 -11.60 -12.17 -10.61
C TYR A 215 -11.94 -11.72 -12.05
N GLY A 216 -11.84 -12.62 -13.04
CA GLY A 216 -12.38 -12.48 -14.41
C GLY A 216 -11.78 -11.35 -15.23
N ALA A 217 -12.67 -10.48 -15.73
CA ALA A 217 -12.35 -9.43 -16.71
C ALA A 217 -11.44 -8.29 -16.18
N ARG A 218 -11.04 -8.30 -14.91
CA ARG A 218 -10.22 -7.25 -14.28
C ARG A 218 -8.84 -7.72 -13.84
N ALA A 219 -8.51 -8.99 -14.00
CA ALA A 219 -7.41 -9.61 -13.29
C ALA A 219 -6.24 -10.06 -14.17
N SER A 220 -6.20 -9.66 -15.44
CA SER A 220 -5.12 -10.08 -16.38
C SER A 220 -3.72 -9.75 -15.85
N ASP A 221 -3.55 -8.62 -15.17
CA ASP A 221 -2.25 -8.08 -14.75
C ASP A 221 -1.88 -8.46 -13.31
N GLY A 222 -2.59 -9.46 -12.77
CA GLY A 222 -2.40 -9.93 -11.40
C GLY A 222 -3.42 -9.37 -10.42
N VAL A 223 -3.40 -9.93 -9.20
CA VAL A 223 -4.26 -9.46 -8.11
C VAL A 223 -3.45 -9.33 -6.84
N VAL A 224 -3.58 -8.20 -6.16
CA VAL A 224 -3.02 -7.91 -4.84
C VAL A 224 -4.16 -7.96 -3.83
N LEU A 225 -4.17 -9.00 -2.99
CA LEU A 225 -5.17 -9.18 -1.93
C LEU A 225 -4.60 -8.64 -0.63
N VAL A 226 -5.28 -7.72 0.00
CA VAL A 226 -4.88 -7.11 1.27
C VAL A 226 -5.87 -7.49 2.35
N THR A 227 -5.37 -8.13 3.39
CA THR A 227 -6.14 -8.42 4.60
C THR A 227 -5.70 -7.48 5.70
N THR A 228 -6.63 -6.75 6.29
CA THR A 228 -6.34 -5.88 7.42
C THR A 228 -6.57 -6.59 8.75
N LYS A 229 -5.84 -6.18 9.77
CA LYS A 229 -5.91 -6.71 11.12
C LYS A 229 -7.31 -6.54 11.71
N ARG A 230 -7.82 -7.59 12.34
CA ARG A 230 -9.13 -7.62 13.01
C ARG A 230 -9.00 -7.71 14.52
N GLY A 231 -10.09 -7.41 15.23
CA GLY A 231 -10.18 -7.65 16.66
C GLY A 231 -10.04 -9.13 17.00
N LYS A 232 -9.48 -9.42 18.18
CA LYS A 232 -9.38 -10.77 18.75
C LYS A 232 -10.14 -10.80 20.07
N ALA A 233 -10.74 -11.95 20.39
CA ALA A 233 -11.30 -12.15 21.74
C ALA A 233 -10.14 -12.19 22.76
N GLY A 234 -10.31 -11.51 23.89
CA GLY A 234 -9.29 -11.43 24.92
C GLY A 234 -9.12 -10.02 25.49
N LYS A 235 -7.99 -9.81 26.18
CA LYS A 235 -7.66 -8.51 26.75
C LYS A 235 -7.50 -7.45 25.65
N VAL A 236 -7.81 -6.21 25.98
CA VAL A 236 -7.57 -5.06 25.11
C VAL A 236 -6.07 -4.83 25.02
N GLU A 237 -5.56 -4.81 23.80
CA GLU A 237 -4.19 -4.49 23.46
C GLU A 237 -4.15 -3.08 22.82
N VAL A 238 -3.31 -2.22 23.36
CA VAL A 238 -3.01 -0.90 22.80
C VAL A 238 -1.61 -0.95 22.25
N SER A 239 -1.43 -0.58 21.00
CA SER A 239 -0.12 -0.54 20.33
C SER A 239 0.16 0.87 19.83
N TYR A 240 1.36 1.35 20.02
CA TYR A 240 1.90 2.54 19.40
C TYR A 240 3.15 2.15 18.60
N ASN A 241 3.20 2.62 17.34
CA ASN A 241 4.37 2.49 16.48
C ASN A 241 4.70 3.86 15.88
N GLY A 242 5.91 4.34 16.14
CA GLY A 242 6.37 5.61 15.62
C GLY A 242 7.80 5.53 15.11
N TYR A 243 8.10 6.28 14.06
CA TYR A 243 9.45 6.43 13.56
C TYR A 243 9.69 7.83 13.00
N LEU A 244 10.95 8.23 13.04
CA LEU A 244 11.48 9.44 12.43
C LEU A 244 12.59 9.04 11.47
N GLY A 245 12.62 9.63 10.29
CA GLY A 245 13.66 9.40 9.31
C GLY A 245 14.13 10.68 8.63
N ILE A 246 15.33 10.64 8.07
CA ILE A 246 15.93 11.70 7.28
C ILE A 246 16.16 11.16 5.87
N GLN A 247 15.73 11.92 4.87
CA GLN A 247 15.96 11.64 3.47
C GLN A 247 17.03 12.59 2.94
N SER A 248 17.98 12.05 2.19
CA SER A 248 19.00 12.82 1.49
C SER A 248 19.09 12.34 0.05
N LEU A 249 19.66 13.19 -0.81
CA LEU A 249 19.91 12.83 -2.20
C LEU A 249 20.89 11.65 -2.25
N TRP A 250 20.50 10.57 -2.90
CA TRP A 250 21.30 9.34 -3.01
C TRP A 250 22.50 9.51 -3.94
N ARG A 251 22.30 10.24 -5.03
CA ARG A 251 23.30 10.44 -6.07
C ARG A 251 23.28 11.90 -6.52
N ASN A 252 24.43 12.52 -6.51
CA ASN A 252 24.60 13.88 -6.97
C ASN A 252 24.52 13.93 -8.50
N PHE A 253 24.08 15.07 -9.01
CA PHE A 253 24.14 15.36 -10.43
C PHE A 253 25.59 15.65 -10.79
N ASP A 254 26.02 15.18 -11.96
CA ASP A 254 27.34 15.47 -12.51
C ASP A 254 27.25 16.70 -13.39
N PHE A 255 27.25 17.87 -12.75
CA PHE A 255 27.22 19.16 -13.44
C PHE A 255 28.63 19.57 -13.84
N TYR A 256 28.71 20.39 -14.90
CA TYR A 256 29.96 21.06 -15.25
C TYR A 256 30.42 21.93 -14.08
N SER A 257 31.72 21.83 -13.73
CA SER A 257 32.38 22.81 -12.90
C SER A 257 32.37 24.16 -13.61
N PRO A 258 32.57 25.29 -12.91
CA PRO A 258 32.65 26.59 -13.53
C PRO A 258 33.74 26.65 -14.62
N GLU A 259 34.88 25.99 -14.41
CA GLU A 259 36.00 25.89 -15.35
C GLU A 259 35.62 25.09 -16.59
N GLU A 260 34.99 23.96 -16.45
CA GLU A 260 34.48 23.13 -17.56
C GLU A 260 33.39 23.86 -18.35
N TYR A 261 32.51 24.58 -17.66
CA TYR A 261 31.50 25.41 -18.31
C TYR A 261 32.15 26.54 -19.12
N MET A 262 33.16 27.22 -18.55
CA MET A 262 33.94 28.24 -19.27
C MET A 262 34.61 27.64 -20.50
N GLN A 263 35.23 26.47 -20.38
CA GLN A 263 35.88 25.79 -21.50
C GLN A 263 34.85 25.45 -22.60
N LEU A 264 33.68 24.93 -22.23
CA LEU A 264 32.58 24.67 -23.17
C LEU A 264 32.14 25.93 -23.92
N ARG A 265 32.02 27.06 -23.23
CA ARG A 265 31.69 28.35 -23.86
C ARG A 265 32.76 28.83 -24.81
N ARG A 266 34.07 28.68 -24.45
CA ARG A 266 35.20 28.99 -25.33
C ARG A 266 35.20 28.11 -26.56
N GLU A 267 35.00 26.82 -26.44
CA GLU A 267 34.95 25.86 -27.55
C GLU A 267 33.81 26.20 -28.51
N ALA A 268 32.62 26.47 -27.98
CA ALA A 268 31.50 26.90 -28.80
C ALA A 268 31.81 28.18 -29.58
N LYS A 269 32.39 29.19 -28.93
CA LYS A 269 32.71 30.45 -29.58
C LYS A 269 33.85 30.33 -30.58
N ALA A 270 34.87 29.50 -30.30
CA ALA A 270 35.96 29.18 -31.22
C ALA A 270 35.42 28.50 -32.48
N HIS A 271 34.50 27.53 -32.32
CA HIS A 271 33.83 26.89 -33.45
C HIS A 271 33.11 27.91 -34.34
N ASP A 272 32.30 28.78 -33.73
CA ASP A 272 31.54 29.82 -34.45
C ASP A 272 32.45 30.77 -35.27
N LYS A 273 33.66 31.02 -34.75
CA LYS A 273 34.65 31.88 -35.40
C LYS A 273 35.64 31.15 -36.32
N GLY A 274 35.56 29.82 -36.39
CA GLY A 274 36.51 28.99 -37.13
C GLY A 274 37.92 28.99 -36.54
N ILE A 275 38.07 29.28 -35.25
CA ILE A 275 39.33 29.26 -34.49
C ILE A 275 39.58 27.83 -34.00
N VAL A 276 40.81 27.33 -34.17
CA VAL A 276 41.16 25.95 -33.81
C VAL A 276 41.45 25.80 -32.31
N ASP A 277 42.15 26.76 -31.73
CA ASP A 277 42.49 26.73 -30.29
C ASP A 277 41.51 27.59 -29.48
N ALA A 278 40.62 26.94 -28.74
CA ALA A 278 39.62 27.62 -27.91
C ALA A 278 40.24 28.56 -26.83
N ARG A 279 41.51 28.38 -26.48
CA ARG A 279 42.21 29.24 -25.52
C ARG A 279 42.44 30.65 -26.04
N GLU A 280 42.43 30.86 -27.38
CA GLU A 280 42.51 32.17 -28.00
C GLU A 280 41.25 33.02 -27.77
N ILE A 281 40.15 32.42 -27.39
CA ILE A 281 38.90 33.11 -27.05
C ILE A 281 39.05 33.76 -25.67
N SER A 282 38.91 35.06 -25.60
CA SER A 282 38.95 35.81 -24.35
C SER A 282 37.71 35.49 -23.48
N ILE A 283 37.79 35.80 -22.17
CA ILE A 283 36.67 35.62 -21.24
C ILE A 283 35.45 36.42 -21.69
N ALA A 284 35.65 37.66 -22.12
CA ALA A 284 34.58 38.53 -22.60
C ALA A 284 33.91 38.02 -23.88
N GLU A 285 34.65 37.34 -24.75
CA GLU A 285 34.07 36.71 -25.95
C GLU A 285 33.37 35.38 -25.65
N ALA A 286 33.90 34.60 -24.71
CA ALA A 286 33.29 33.35 -24.29
C ALA A 286 31.99 33.58 -23.49
N LEU A 287 32.02 34.60 -22.62
CA LEU A 287 30.90 35.00 -21.79
C LEU A 287 30.39 36.36 -22.30
N GLU A 288 29.49 36.33 -23.29
CA GLU A 288 28.89 37.54 -23.85
C GLU A 288 27.97 38.25 -22.85
N ASP A 289 27.55 37.55 -21.82
CA ASP A 289 26.64 38.01 -20.74
C ASP A 289 27.42 38.73 -19.63
N GLU A 290 27.07 39.97 -19.34
CA GLU A 290 27.77 40.82 -18.33
C GLU A 290 27.64 40.24 -16.91
N VAL A 291 26.50 39.55 -16.56
CA VAL A 291 26.32 38.91 -15.27
C VAL A 291 27.29 37.74 -15.14
N MET A 292 27.41 36.91 -16.17
CA MET A 292 28.34 35.76 -16.17
C MET A 292 29.79 36.23 -16.04
N GLN A 293 30.16 37.33 -16.70
CA GLN A 293 31.50 37.94 -16.58
C GLN A 293 31.77 38.41 -15.14
N ARG A 294 30.82 39.11 -14.52
CA ARG A 294 30.93 39.55 -13.10
C ARG A 294 31.08 38.38 -12.15
N VAL A 295 30.21 37.35 -12.32
CA VAL A 295 30.26 36.14 -11.49
C VAL A 295 31.59 35.41 -11.65
N TRP A 296 32.06 35.25 -12.89
CA TRP A 296 33.39 34.67 -13.16
C TRP A 296 34.52 35.46 -12.46
N ALA A 297 34.52 36.79 -12.58
CA ALA A 297 35.53 37.64 -11.95
C ALA A 297 35.47 37.61 -10.41
N SER A 298 34.29 37.42 -9.85
CA SER A 298 34.09 37.34 -8.39
C SER A 298 34.46 35.99 -7.79
N GLY A 299 34.52 34.92 -8.60
CA GLY A 299 34.70 33.55 -8.14
C GLY A 299 33.53 32.98 -7.29
N LYS A 300 32.36 33.64 -7.25
CA LYS A 300 31.20 33.23 -6.49
C LYS A 300 30.26 32.44 -7.38
N PHE A 301 30.55 31.18 -7.57
CA PHE A 301 29.79 30.27 -8.41
C PHE A 301 28.62 29.64 -7.66
N ILE A 302 27.53 29.26 -8.37
CA ILE A 302 26.36 28.65 -7.83
C ILE A 302 26.49 27.15 -7.90
N ASP A 303 26.31 26.50 -6.74
CA ASP A 303 26.09 25.06 -6.62
C ASP A 303 24.57 24.81 -6.61
N TRP A 304 24.02 24.59 -7.81
CA TRP A 304 22.61 24.41 -7.99
C TRP A 304 22.01 23.24 -7.17
N GLU A 305 22.80 22.20 -6.91
CA GLU A 305 22.35 21.08 -6.12
C GLU A 305 22.09 21.48 -4.67
N LYS A 306 22.99 22.26 -4.07
CA LYS A 306 22.82 22.77 -2.71
C LYS A 306 21.68 23.78 -2.58
N GLU A 307 21.44 24.58 -3.63
CA GLU A 307 20.37 25.57 -3.63
C GLU A 307 18.99 24.92 -3.79
N MET A 308 18.90 23.83 -4.57
CA MET A 308 17.62 23.19 -4.92
C MET A 308 17.21 22.07 -3.97
N PHE A 309 18.18 21.41 -3.32
CA PHE A 309 17.90 20.23 -2.49
C PHE A 309 18.29 20.45 -1.02
N ARG A 310 17.55 19.81 -0.15
CA ARG A 310 17.79 19.76 1.28
C ARG A 310 17.64 18.35 1.81
N ASN A 311 18.23 18.08 2.98
CA ASN A 311 17.83 16.94 3.77
C ASN A 311 16.40 17.15 4.27
N ALA A 312 15.55 16.16 4.05
CA ALA A 312 14.13 16.23 4.37
C ALA A 312 13.78 15.25 5.50
N ILE A 313 12.91 15.67 6.38
CA ILE A 313 12.45 14.87 7.51
C ILE A 313 11.12 14.22 7.16
N TYR A 314 10.92 12.98 7.60
CA TYR A 314 9.63 12.32 7.61
C TYR A 314 9.40 11.62 8.93
N HIS A 315 8.15 11.58 9.38
CA HIS A 315 7.77 10.87 10.59
C HIS A 315 6.40 10.22 10.47
N ASN A 316 6.20 9.17 11.25
CA ASN A 316 4.97 8.41 11.31
C ASN A 316 4.58 8.14 12.76
N HIS A 317 3.30 8.23 13.05
CA HIS A 317 2.69 7.89 14.34
C HIS A 317 1.46 7.04 14.09
N ASP A 318 1.46 5.81 14.57
CA ASP A 318 0.34 4.88 14.48
C ASP A 318 -0.07 4.43 15.88
N VAL A 319 -1.33 4.57 16.19
CA VAL A 319 -1.95 4.09 17.43
C VAL A 319 -3.05 3.11 17.07
N SER A 320 -3.02 1.93 17.64
CA SER A 320 -4.09 0.95 17.43
C SER A 320 -4.55 0.30 18.73
N VAL A 321 -5.85 0.01 18.80
CA VAL A 321 -6.50 -0.68 19.91
C VAL A 321 -7.22 -1.89 19.35
N ARG A 322 -6.99 -3.07 19.95
CA ARG A 322 -7.62 -4.32 19.57
C ARG A 322 -8.06 -5.08 20.79
N GLY A 323 -9.21 -5.73 20.71
CA GLY A 323 -9.72 -6.54 21.82
C GLY A 323 -11.16 -6.94 21.59
N GLY A 324 -11.77 -7.50 22.61
CA GLY A 324 -13.18 -7.85 22.59
C GLY A 324 -13.52 -9.13 23.34
N THR A 325 -14.73 -9.57 23.16
CA THR A 325 -15.25 -10.82 23.68
C THR A 325 -15.45 -11.81 22.52
N GLU A 326 -15.88 -13.03 22.83
CA GLU A 326 -16.28 -14.01 21.80
C GLU A 326 -17.40 -13.47 20.89
N LYS A 327 -18.26 -12.60 21.42
CA LYS A 327 -19.41 -12.06 20.68
C LYS A 327 -19.13 -10.76 19.93
N ILE A 328 -18.23 -9.93 20.45
CA ILE A 328 -17.93 -8.60 19.88
C ILE A 328 -16.42 -8.45 19.85
N LYS A 329 -15.85 -8.23 18.68
CA LYS A 329 -14.42 -7.97 18.48
C LYS A 329 -14.25 -6.63 17.81
N VAL A 330 -13.29 -5.86 18.30
CA VAL A 330 -13.05 -4.49 17.85
C VAL A 330 -11.57 -4.34 17.49
N SER A 331 -11.29 -3.67 16.37
CA SER A 331 -9.98 -3.14 16.05
C SER A 331 -10.16 -1.72 15.54
N ALA A 332 -9.52 -0.76 16.18
CA ALA A 332 -9.50 0.64 15.79
C ALA A 332 -8.06 1.10 15.65
N GLY A 333 -7.78 1.95 14.68
CA GLY A 333 -6.46 2.53 14.46
C GLY A 333 -6.54 3.96 13.94
N ALA A 334 -5.53 4.76 14.30
CA ALA A 334 -5.30 6.10 13.79
C ALA A 334 -3.84 6.24 13.40
N ASN A 335 -3.58 6.78 12.22
CA ASN A 335 -2.24 6.99 11.70
C ASN A 335 -2.07 8.43 11.22
N TYR A 336 -0.96 9.06 11.58
CA TYR A 336 -0.49 10.33 11.04
C TYR A 336 0.89 10.14 10.44
N PHE A 337 1.05 10.57 9.20
CA PHE A 337 2.31 10.55 8.48
C PHE A 337 2.57 11.91 7.85
N ASP A 338 3.78 12.46 8.05
CA ASP A 338 4.24 13.69 7.43
C ASP A 338 5.60 13.46 6.78
N GLN A 339 5.76 13.93 5.56
CA GLN A 339 6.99 13.82 4.78
C GLN A 339 7.28 15.13 4.08
N GLN A 340 8.37 15.76 4.46
CA GLN A 340 8.92 16.89 3.71
C GLN A 340 9.56 16.41 2.41
N GLY A 341 9.51 17.23 1.38
CA GLY A 341 10.25 16.97 0.13
C GLY A 341 11.69 17.45 0.22
N MET A 342 12.56 16.76 -0.52
CA MET A 342 13.97 17.15 -0.66
C MET A 342 14.15 18.41 -1.51
N VAL A 343 13.21 18.74 -2.40
CA VAL A 343 13.21 20.01 -3.14
C VAL A 343 12.83 21.13 -2.20
N VAL A 344 13.62 22.19 -2.16
CA VAL A 344 13.51 23.30 -1.19
C VAL A 344 12.16 24.01 -1.28
N THR A 345 11.55 24.05 -2.46
CA THR A 345 10.34 24.81 -2.73
C THR A 345 9.13 23.90 -2.92
N GLY A 346 8.10 24.08 -2.06
CA GLY A 346 6.74 23.61 -2.31
C GLY A 346 6.56 22.11 -2.45
N SER A 347 7.34 21.27 -1.75
CA SER A 347 7.12 19.83 -1.77
C SER A 347 6.91 19.24 -0.38
N GLY A 348 5.82 18.51 -0.24
CA GLY A 348 5.45 17.86 1.02
C GLY A 348 4.28 16.90 0.85
N TYR A 349 4.07 16.04 1.84
CA TYR A 349 2.95 15.11 1.88
C TYR A 349 2.54 14.84 3.32
N GLN A 350 1.27 15.04 3.60
CA GLN A 350 0.64 14.72 4.87
C GLN A 350 -0.48 13.71 4.67
N LYS A 351 -0.58 12.76 5.57
CA LYS A 351 -1.65 11.76 5.58
C LYS A 351 -2.16 11.59 7.01
N PHE A 352 -3.47 11.68 7.16
CA PHE A 352 -4.18 11.25 8.36
C PHE A 352 -5.16 10.15 7.98
N SER A 353 -5.15 9.04 8.71
CA SER A 353 -6.09 7.95 8.46
C SER A 353 -6.66 7.36 9.74
N LEU A 354 -7.93 6.93 9.65
CA LEU A 354 -8.66 6.24 10.69
C LEU A 354 -9.19 4.92 10.14
N ARG A 355 -9.19 3.90 10.97
CA ARG A 355 -9.80 2.62 10.66
C ARG A 355 -10.58 2.07 11.85
N LEU A 356 -11.72 1.44 11.55
CA LEU A 356 -12.55 0.75 12.51
C LEU A 356 -13.05 -0.57 11.91
N ASN A 357 -12.74 -1.67 12.57
CA ASN A 357 -13.27 -3.00 12.25
C ASN A 357 -14.05 -3.51 13.45
N LEU A 358 -15.29 -3.89 13.21
CA LEU A 358 -16.23 -4.44 14.19
C LEU A 358 -16.73 -5.79 13.69
N ASP A 359 -16.61 -6.82 14.49
CA ASP A 359 -17.15 -8.16 14.20
C ASP A 359 -18.11 -8.54 15.32
N PHE A 360 -19.31 -8.97 14.93
CA PHE A 360 -20.39 -9.36 15.83
C PHE A 360 -20.82 -10.82 15.58
N GLU A 361 -20.83 -11.62 16.60
CA GLU A 361 -21.34 -12.99 16.59
C GLU A 361 -22.68 -13.03 17.33
N ILE A 362 -23.78 -12.91 16.56
CA ILE A 362 -25.16 -12.87 17.11
C ILE A 362 -25.55 -14.24 17.63
N SER A 363 -25.20 -15.27 16.86
CA SER A 363 -25.50 -16.66 17.21
C SER A 363 -24.48 -17.59 16.55
N LYS A 364 -24.50 -18.88 16.84
CA LYS A 364 -23.65 -19.90 16.21
C LYS A 364 -23.78 -19.96 14.67
N TRP A 365 -24.81 -19.35 14.11
CA TRP A 365 -25.16 -19.44 12.70
C TRP A 365 -25.34 -18.09 12.01
N ILE A 366 -25.31 -16.98 12.76
CA ILE A 366 -25.33 -15.62 12.19
C ILE A 366 -24.20 -14.78 12.80
N SER A 367 -23.36 -14.23 11.95
CA SER A 367 -22.39 -13.18 12.30
C SER A 367 -22.39 -12.08 11.24
N PHE A 368 -22.04 -10.87 11.63
CA PHE A 368 -21.83 -9.76 10.71
C PHE A 368 -20.65 -8.92 11.15
N GLY A 369 -20.13 -8.12 10.23
CA GLY A 369 -19.07 -7.17 10.56
C GLY A 369 -19.09 -5.95 9.66
N ILE A 370 -18.42 -4.92 10.17
CA ILE A 370 -18.25 -3.63 9.53
C ILE A 370 -16.76 -3.34 9.48
N ASN A 371 -16.24 -2.99 8.30
CA ASN A 371 -14.90 -2.44 8.15
C ASN A 371 -15.04 -1.04 7.57
N SER A 372 -14.58 -0.04 8.29
CA SER A 372 -14.59 1.35 7.85
C SER A 372 -13.17 1.88 7.83
N SER A 373 -12.84 2.64 6.80
CA SER A 373 -11.59 3.40 6.71
C SER A 373 -11.87 4.80 6.18
N TYR A 374 -11.14 5.76 6.72
CA TYR A 374 -11.06 7.13 6.26
C TYR A 374 -9.60 7.50 6.10
N ALA A 375 -9.25 8.21 5.03
CA ALA A 375 -7.93 8.76 4.84
C ALA A 375 -8.02 10.13 4.17
N MET A 376 -7.43 11.12 4.79
CA MET A 376 -7.23 12.46 4.27
C MET A 376 -5.75 12.60 3.90
N THR A 377 -5.49 13.11 2.70
CA THR A 377 -4.13 13.37 2.23
C THR A 377 -4.02 14.77 1.66
N LYS A 378 -2.90 15.42 1.95
CA LYS A 378 -2.52 16.71 1.41
C LYS A 378 -1.13 16.58 0.81
N GLN A 379 -0.98 16.98 -0.45
CA GLN A 379 0.27 16.92 -1.17
C GLN A 379 0.57 18.28 -1.79
N ASP A 380 1.61 18.93 -1.28
CA ASP A 380 2.18 20.11 -1.92
C ASP A 380 3.11 19.67 -3.06
N ARG A 381 3.01 20.33 -4.20
CA ARG A 381 3.75 19.99 -5.41
C ARG A 381 4.55 21.20 -5.91
N GLU A 382 5.83 20.96 -6.10
CA GLU A 382 6.72 21.91 -6.73
C GLU A 382 6.38 22.13 -8.22
N ASP A 383 6.83 23.18 -8.83
CA ASP A 383 6.64 23.51 -10.28
C ASP A 383 7.25 22.45 -11.21
N GLY A 384 7.84 21.43 -10.82
CA GLY A 384 8.27 20.26 -11.61
C GLY A 384 9.20 20.56 -12.78
N ASN A 385 9.64 21.81 -12.97
CA ASN A 385 10.47 22.22 -14.09
C ASN A 385 11.96 22.05 -13.78
N PHE A 386 12.35 20.77 -13.59
CA PHE A 386 13.75 20.42 -13.38
C PHE A 386 14.67 20.79 -14.55
N ASN A 387 14.13 20.98 -15.76
CA ASN A 387 14.92 21.37 -16.91
C ASN A 387 15.58 22.74 -16.69
N ASP A 388 14.87 23.71 -16.12
CA ASP A 388 15.43 25.04 -15.84
C ASP A 388 16.63 24.94 -14.87
N PHE A 389 16.51 24.07 -13.87
CA PHE A 389 17.57 23.81 -12.91
C PHE A 389 18.77 23.10 -13.57
N ILE A 390 18.54 22.03 -14.35
CA ILE A 390 19.61 21.23 -14.99
C ILE A 390 20.36 22.05 -16.07
N THR A 391 19.66 22.95 -16.76
CA THR A 391 20.24 23.78 -17.82
C THR A 391 20.79 25.11 -17.34
N SER A 392 20.66 25.44 -16.07
CA SER A 392 21.14 26.71 -15.51
C SER A 392 22.66 26.71 -15.38
N SER A 393 23.26 27.88 -15.78
CA SER A 393 24.69 28.09 -15.69
C SER A 393 25.19 28.18 -14.24
N PRO A 394 26.36 27.62 -13.90
CA PRO A 394 27.00 27.87 -12.62
C PRO A 394 27.46 29.33 -12.44
N LEU A 395 27.53 30.08 -13.55
CA LEU A 395 27.86 31.51 -13.58
C LEU A 395 26.57 32.35 -13.48
N ALA A 396 25.76 32.11 -12.49
CA ALA A 396 24.45 32.73 -12.28
C ALA A 396 24.48 33.70 -11.10
N GLU A 397 23.63 34.73 -11.13
CA GLU A 397 23.37 35.63 -10.02
C GLU A 397 21.93 35.41 -9.54
N ILE A 398 21.75 34.61 -8.44
CA ILE A 398 20.45 34.16 -7.98
C ILE A 398 19.87 34.99 -6.84
N TYR A 399 20.66 35.86 -6.23
CA TYR A 399 20.26 36.80 -5.17
C TYR A 399 20.51 38.22 -5.56
N ASP A 400 19.59 39.13 -5.20
CA ASP A 400 19.80 40.57 -5.26
C ASP A 400 20.62 41.09 -4.05
N VAL A 401 20.78 42.41 -3.97
CA VAL A 401 21.52 43.09 -2.89
C VAL A 401 20.84 42.95 -1.52
N ASP A 402 19.53 42.68 -1.49
CA ASP A 402 18.74 42.50 -0.29
C ASP A 402 18.64 41.00 0.11
N GLY A 403 19.29 40.10 -0.63
CA GLY A 403 19.28 38.64 -0.40
C GLY A 403 17.99 37.96 -0.86
N LYS A 404 17.15 38.60 -1.69
CA LYS A 404 15.99 38.00 -2.35
C LYS A 404 16.38 37.39 -3.67
N TYR A 405 15.61 36.39 -4.11
CA TYR A 405 15.85 35.79 -5.42
C TYR A 405 15.66 36.80 -6.56
N THR A 406 16.62 36.86 -7.47
CA THR A 406 16.49 37.61 -8.71
C THR A 406 15.52 36.93 -9.66
N LYS A 407 14.80 37.67 -10.48
CA LYS A 407 13.89 37.14 -11.50
C LYS A 407 14.65 36.39 -12.61
N TYR A 408 15.82 36.90 -12.99
CA TYR A 408 16.67 36.36 -14.02
C TYR A 408 18.05 36.04 -13.45
N ILE A 409 18.68 34.98 -13.92
CA ILE A 409 20.01 34.53 -13.49
C ILE A 409 21.14 35.16 -14.31
N ASN A 410 20.81 35.79 -15.44
CA ASN A 410 21.75 36.41 -16.37
C ASN A 410 21.09 37.54 -17.17
N SER A 411 21.87 38.26 -17.99
CA SER A 411 21.37 39.36 -18.84
C SER A 411 20.59 38.85 -20.06
N GLU A 412 20.75 37.57 -20.43
CA GLU A 412 20.00 36.94 -21.53
C GLU A 412 18.51 36.70 -21.17
N GLY A 413 18.13 36.88 -19.90
CA GLY A 413 16.75 36.77 -19.45
C GLY A 413 16.36 35.34 -19.09
N ASN A 414 17.32 34.46 -18.80
CA ASN A 414 17.03 33.14 -18.28
C ASN A 414 16.43 33.24 -16.88
N TYR A 415 15.32 32.59 -16.66
CA TYR A 415 14.61 32.66 -15.37
C TYR A 415 15.35 31.94 -14.26
N ASN A 416 15.32 32.55 -13.08
CA ASN A 416 15.77 31.89 -11.85
C ASN A 416 14.76 30.83 -11.42
N PRO A 417 15.13 29.53 -11.39
CA PRO A 417 14.21 28.47 -11.00
C PRO A 417 13.67 28.61 -9.57
N LEU A 418 14.46 29.18 -8.65
CA LEU A 418 14.05 29.43 -7.27
C LEU A 418 13.04 30.59 -7.17
N TYR A 419 13.22 31.64 -7.97
CA TYR A 419 12.25 32.71 -8.08
C TYR A 419 10.92 32.19 -8.62
N ARG A 420 10.95 31.40 -9.70
CA ARG A 420 9.73 30.79 -10.26
C ARG A 420 8.97 29.98 -9.22
N ALA A 421 9.69 29.17 -8.44
CA ALA A 421 9.11 28.32 -7.43
C ALA A 421 8.45 29.11 -6.29
N GLN A 422 8.93 30.32 -5.95
CA GLN A 422 8.27 31.22 -4.97
C GLN A 422 6.93 31.78 -5.45
N HIS A 423 6.77 31.90 -6.78
CA HIS A 423 5.62 32.49 -7.44
C HIS A 423 4.65 31.45 -8.01
N TYR A 424 4.80 30.16 -7.59
CA TYR A 424 3.97 29.03 -7.94
C TYR A 424 3.50 28.29 -6.70
N GLY A 425 2.26 27.86 -6.71
CA GLY A 425 1.73 26.96 -5.72
C GLY A 425 0.83 25.92 -6.35
N ARG A 426 0.94 24.68 -5.88
CA ARG A 426 0.02 23.60 -6.23
C ARG A 426 -0.16 22.67 -5.04
N GLU A 427 -1.42 22.41 -4.74
CA GLU A 427 -1.81 21.48 -3.70
C GLU A 427 -2.81 20.46 -4.25
N VAL A 428 -2.65 19.21 -3.88
CA VAL A 428 -3.62 18.17 -4.15
C VAL A 428 -4.11 17.60 -2.83
N SER A 429 -5.35 17.87 -2.51
CA SER A 429 -6.03 17.28 -1.36
C SER A 429 -6.95 16.14 -1.78
N ARG A 430 -7.04 15.09 -0.94
CA ARG A 430 -7.96 13.95 -1.17
C ARG A 430 -8.53 13.46 0.14
N ASP A 431 -9.83 13.23 0.11
CA ASP A 431 -10.58 12.56 1.17
C ASP A 431 -11.11 11.23 0.63
N ASN A 432 -10.70 10.15 1.27
CA ASN A 432 -11.10 8.80 0.92
C ASN A 432 -11.91 8.20 2.05
N TYR A 433 -13.06 7.66 1.73
CA TYR A 433 -13.92 6.99 2.68
C TYR A 433 -14.39 5.65 2.12
N ARG A 434 -14.22 4.57 2.88
CA ARG A 434 -14.73 3.24 2.56
C ARG A 434 -15.54 2.67 3.72
N LEU A 435 -16.66 2.07 3.39
CA LEU A 435 -17.48 1.29 4.30
C LEU A 435 -17.77 -0.07 3.66
N ASN A 436 -17.33 -1.13 4.32
CA ASN A 436 -17.67 -2.50 3.97
C ASN A 436 -18.54 -3.09 5.07
N PHE A 437 -19.61 -3.75 4.67
CA PHE A 437 -20.45 -4.56 5.54
C PHE A 437 -20.44 -5.98 5.00
N PHE A 438 -20.36 -6.96 5.89
CA PHE A 438 -20.57 -8.37 5.55
C PHE A 438 -21.46 -9.06 6.58
N MET A 439 -22.18 -10.08 6.13
CA MET A 439 -23.01 -10.94 6.96
C MET A 439 -22.78 -12.38 6.55
N ASP A 440 -22.44 -13.24 7.50
CA ASP A 440 -22.33 -14.69 7.31
C ASP A 440 -23.53 -15.40 7.94
N VAL A 441 -24.14 -16.30 7.18
CA VAL A 441 -25.25 -17.15 7.62
C VAL A 441 -24.88 -18.62 7.42
N LYS A 442 -24.81 -19.39 8.51
CA LYS A 442 -24.39 -20.81 8.57
C LYS A 442 -25.51 -21.70 9.12
N PRO A 443 -26.60 -21.93 8.36
CA PRO A 443 -27.82 -22.61 8.87
C PRO A 443 -27.58 -24.07 9.21
N PHE A 444 -26.59 -24.74 8.56
CA PHE A 444 -26.23 -26.12 8.84
C PHE A 444 -24.74 -26.36 8.57
N LYS A 445 -24.22 -27.47 9.06
CA LYS A 445 -22.79 -27.78 8.98
C LYS A 445 -22.30 -27.85 7.52
N GLY A 446 -21.25 -27.12 7.24
CA GLY A 446 -20.61 -27.06 5.92
C GLY A 446 -21.14 -25.97 4.99
N PHE A 447 -22.32 -25.43 5.23
CA PHE A 447 -22.87 -24.33 4.43
C PHE A 447 -22.56 -22.96 5.03
N ASN A 448 -22.16 -22.03 4.20
CA ASN A 448 -22.00 -20.62 4.52
C ASN A 448 -22.52 -19.76 3.37
N TYR A 449 -23.45 -18.88 3.66
CA TYR A 449 -23.84 -17.78 2.79
C TYR A 449 -23.22 -16.51 3.35
N ARG A 450 -22.51 -15.76 2.51
CA ARG A 450 -21.98 -14.43 2.83
C ARG A 450 -22.56 -13.38 1.90
N LEU A 451 -23.18 -12.38 2.48
CA LEU A 451 -23.45 -11.11 1.82
C LEU A 451 -22.26 -10.18 2.10
N ASN A 452 -21.67 -9.62 1.06
CA ASN A 452 -20.61 -8.62 1.17
C ASN A 452 -21.04 -7.37 0.39
N THR A 453 -21.01 -6.21 1.04
CA THR A 453 -21.32 -4.93 0.42
C THR A 453 -20.23 -3.92 0.71
N SER A 454 -19.92 -3.07 -0.25
CA SER A 454 -18.90 -2.03 -0.11
C SER A 454 -19.37 -0.74 -0.77
N VAL A 455 -19.10 0.37 -0.11
CA VAL A 455 -19.21 1.71 -0.68
C VAL A 455 -17.88 2.40 -0.51
N TYR A 456 -17.37 2.97 -1.59
CA TYR A 456 -16.18 3.80 -1.60
C TYR A 456 -16.52 5.16 -2.19
N ASN A 457 -16.05 6.21 -1.54
CA ASN A 457 -16.19 7.57 -2.02
C ASN A 457 -14.85 8.29 -1.86
N GLN A 458 -14.42 8.96 -2.91
CA GLN A 458 -13.23 9.81 -2.91
C GLN A 458 -13.60 11.18 -3.45
N THR A 459 -13.22 12.22 -2.73
CA THR A 459 -13.17 13.59 -3.25
C THR A 459 -11.73 14.00 -3.43
N SER A 460 -11.42 14.74 -4.46
CA SER A 460 -10.09 15.30 -4.70
C SER A 460 -10.21 16.68 -5.25
N GLU A 461 -9.42 17.57 -4.71
CA GLU A 461 -9.20 18.92 -5.17
C GLU A 461 -7.73 19.06 -5.58
N ASP A 462 -7.46 19.54 -6.79
CA ASP A 462 -6.13 19.85 -7.32
C ASP A 462 -6.14 21.33 -7.73
N GLY A 463 -5.65 22.18 -6.84
CA GLY A 463 -5.57 23.62 -7.04
C GLY A 463 -4.14 24.04 -7.34
N SER A 464 -3.98 24.94 -8.30
CA SER A 464 -2.69 25.57 -8.60
C SER A 464 -2.84 27.01 -8.98
N TYR A 465 -1.81 27.80 -8.70
CA TYR A 465 -1.73 29.20 -9.10
C TYR A 465 -0.33 29.57 -9.59
N LYS A 466 -0.28 30.59 -10.43
CA LYS A 466 0.89 31.37 -10.74
C LYS A 466 0.54 32.82 -10.40
N ASP A 467 1.24 33.42 -9.46
CA ASP A 467 0.95 34.80 -9.05
C ASP A 467 1.33 35.81 -10.16
N SER A 468 1.04 37.09 -9.94
CA SER A 468 1.29 38.16 -10.93
C SER A 468 2.76 38.34 -11.32
N GLN A 469 3.68 37.86 -10.49
CA GLN A 469 5.13 37.98 -10.71
C GLN A 469 5.74 36.72 -11.35
N TYR A 470 4.95 35.66 -11.54
CA TYR A 470 5.44 34.43 -12.14
C TYR A 470 5.99 34.68 -13.55
N PRO A 471 7.24 34.24 -13.85
CA PRO A 471 7.85 34.44 -15.15
C PRO A 471 7.09 33.74 -16.29
N GLY A 472 6.85 34.47 -17.39
CA GLY A 472 6.20 33.90 -18.59
C GLY A 472 4.67 33.93 -18.56
N GLY A 473 4.07 34.63 -17.60
CA GLY A 473 2.62 34.82 -17.52
C GLY A 473 2.07 34.42 -16.14
N GLY A 474 1.80 35.44 -15.33
CA GLY A 474 1.24 35.32 -13.99
C GLY A 474 -0.22 35.67 -13.90
N GLY A 475 -0.75 35.68 -12.67
CA GLY A 475 -2.15 35.95 -12.39
C GLY A 475 -3.08 34.86 -12.89
N THR A 476 -2.64 33.58 -12.89
CA THR A 476 -3.44 32.47 -13.36
C THR A 476 -3.73 31.47 -12.24
N ALA A 477 -4.91 30.86 -12.26
CA ALA A 477 -5.24 29.77 -11.37
C ALA A 477 -5.98 28.66 -12.11
N VAL A 478 -5.77 27.42 -11.64
CA VAL A 478 -6.49 26.23 -12.10
C VAL A 478 -7.02 25.51 -10.87
N LEU A 479 -8.28 25.08 -10.94
CA LEU A 479 -8.91 24.25 -9.92
C LEU A 479 -9.63 23.09 -10.59
N ASP A 480 -9.19 21.88 -10.30
CA ASP A 480 -9.80 20.65 -10.74
C ASP A 480 -10.38 19.90 -9.52
N GLU A 481 -11.70 19.76 -9.48
CA GLU A 481 -12.40 18.98 -8.48
C GLU A 481 -12.90 17.68 -9.06
N SER A 482 -12.76 16.59 -8.35
CA SER A 482 -13.27 15.29 -8.76
C SER A 482 -13.89 14.51 -7.61
N ARG A 483 -14.91 13.73 -7.96
CA ARG A 483 -15.55 12.78 -7.04
C ARG A 483 -15.67 11.43 -7.70
N THR A 484 -15.13 10.41 -7.06
CA THR A 484 -15.28 9.01 -7.44
C THR A 484 -16.18 8.30 -6.44
N GLN A 485 -17.14 7.54 -6.93
CA GLN A 485 -18.07 6.78 -6.11
C GLN A 485 -18.21 5.37 -6.67
N ASN A 486 -17.85 4.37 -5.89
CA ASN A 486 -17.94 2.96 -6.26
C ASN A 486 -18.77 2.21 -5.22
N TRP A 487 -19.55 1.24 -5.67
CA TRP A 487 -20.22 0.31 -4.76
C TRP A 487 -20.21 -1.11 -5.32
N LEU A 488 -20.21 -2.06 -4.41
CA LEU A 488 -20.18 -3.49 -4.69
C LEU A 488 -21.25 -4.18 -3.83
N VAL A 489 -21.95 -5.15 -4.43
CA VAL A 489 -22.78 -6.11 -3.71
C VAL A 489 -22.41 -7.49 -4.21
N GLU A 490 -22.05 -8.39 -3.29
CA GLU A 490 -21.68 -9.78 -3.59
C GLU A 490 -22.48 -10.75 -2.71
N ASN A 491 -22.99 -11.77 -3.35
CA ASN A 491 -23.61 -12.94 -2.73
C ASN A 491 -22.68 -14.13 -2.94
N ILE A 492 -22.20 -14.73 -1.86
CA ILE A 492 -21.21 -15.81 -1.86
C ILE A 492 -21.80 -17.00 -1.12
N VAL A 493 -21.95 -18.11 -1.80
CA VAL A 493 -22.37 -19.39 -1.20
C VAL A 493 -21.18 -20.32 -1.20
N THR A 494 -20.85 -20.86 -0.04
CA THR A 494 -19.80 -21.89 0.11
C THR A 494 -20.38 -23.11 0.79
N TYR A 495 -20.18 -24.28 0.20
CA TYR A 495 -20.62 -25.53 0.76
C TYR A 495 -19.49 -26.56 0.84
N LYS A 496 -19.09 -26.91 2.05
CA LYS A 496 -18.16 -28.01 2.34
C LYS A 496 -18.99 -29.29 2.41
N VAL A 497 -18.91 -30.10 1.37
CA VAL A 497 -19.70 -31.31 1.24
C VAL A 497 -19.33 -32.33 2.35
N PRO A 498 -20.25 -32.81 3.14
CA PRO A 498 -19.97 -33.74 4.25
C PRO A 498 -19.73 -35.15 3.74
N ILE A 499 -18.53 -35.42 3.23
CA ILE A 499 -18.14 -36.77 2.78
C ILE A 499 -17.67 -37.58 3.98
N ARG A 500 -18.26 -38.78 4.18
CA ARG A 500 -17.93 -39.67 5.33
C ARG A 500 -16.46 -40.10 5.31
N ASN A 501 -15.90 -40.36 4.14
CA ASN A 501 -14.51 -40.72 4.01
C ASN A 501 -13.62 -39.43 4.05
N LYS A 502 -12.92 -39.23 5.17
CA LYS A 502 -12.03 -38.05 5.38
C LYS A 502 -10.90 -37.91 4.37
N LYS A 503 -10.63 -38.98 3.57
CA LYS A 503 -9.65 -38.92 2.48
C LYS A 503 -10.10 -38.02 1.33
N HIS A 504 -11.39 -37.71 1.25
CA HIS A 504 -11.99 -36.85 0.23
C HIS A 504 -12.54 -35.59 0.87
N GLN A 505 -12.17 -34.46 0.34
CA GLN A 505 -12.71 -33.15 0.74
C GLN A 505 -13.17 -32.42 -0.53
N LEU A 506 -14.40 -31.94 -0.52
CA LEU A 506 -14.97 -31.17 -1.63
C LEU A 506 -15.60 -29.90 -1.09
N THR A 507 -15.19 -28.76 -1.63
CA THR A 507 -15.79 -27.46 -1.34
C THR A 507 -16.31 -26.88 -2.65
N LEU A 508 -17.58 -26.49 -2.66
CA LEU A 508 -18.24 -25.80 -3.76
C LEU A 508 -18.43 -24.34 -3.38
N THR A 509 -18.17 -23.42 -4.31
CA THR A 509 -18.37 -22.00 -4.10
C THR A 509 -19.13 -21.42 -5.30
N GLY A 510 -20.21 -20.69 -5.04
CA GLY A 510 -20.94 -19.89 -6.01
C GLY A 510 -20.85 -18.40 -5.63
N VAL A 511 -20.66 -17.53 -6.59
CA VAL A 511 -20.61 -16.07 -6.39
C VAL A 511 -21.48 -15.39 -7.42
N GLN A 512 -22.25 -14.41 -6.97
CA GLN A 512 -22.93 -13.43 -7.81
C GLN A 512 -22.51 -12.05 -7.32
N SER A 513 -22.04 -11.17 -8.19
CA SER A 513 -21.65 -9.81 -7.83
C SER A 513 -22.14 -8.76 -8.82
N VAL A 514 -22.38 -7.57 -8.29
CA VAL A 514 -22.65 -6.35 -9.05
C VAL A 514 -21.69 -5.28 -8.54
N ASP A 515 -20.96 -4.68 -9.47
CA ASP A 515 -19.96 -3.66 -9.20
C ASP A 515 -20.28 -2.42 -10.05
N HIS A 516 -20.33 -1.25 -9.43
CA HIS A 516 -20.55 0.03 -10.08
C HIS A 516 -19.40 0.96 -9.76
N ASN A 517 -18.88 1.61 -10.80
CA ASN A 517 -17.85 2.65 -10.67
C ASN A 517 -18.31 3.90 -11.38
N GLY A 518 -18.34 5.02 -10.67
CA GLY A 518 -18.73 6.32 -11.20
C GLY A 518 -17.73 7.41 -10.83
N SER A 519 -17.42 8.30 -11.75
CA SER A 519 -16.62 9.49 -11.48
C SER A 519 -17.21 10.73 -12.14
N LYS A 520 -17.06 11.85 -11.46
CA LYS A 520 -17.45 13.17 -11.94
C LYS A 520 -16.30 14.12 -11.65
N SER A 521 -15.98 14.98 -12.61
CA SER A 521 -15.00 16.03 -12.39
C SER A 521 -15.50 17.35 -12.99
N ILE A 522 -15.01 18.43 -12.44
CA ILE A 522 -15.17 19.78 -12.96
C ILE A 522 -13.85 20.50 -12.83
N GLY A 523 -13.44 21.20 -13.90
CA GLY A 523 -12.20 21.96 -13.92
C GLY A 523 -12.44 23.40 -14.39
N TYR A 524 -11.75 24.30 -13.74
CA TYR A 524 -11.77 25.75 -13.99
C TYR A 524 -10.34 26.20 -14.28
N SER A 525 -10.20 27.17 -15.20
CA SER A 525 -8.93 27.84 -15.46
C SER A 525 -9.23 29.33 -15.67
N VAL A 526 -8.48 30.19 -14.99
CA VAL A 526 -8.64 31.63 -15.07
C VAL A 526 -7.32 32.32 -15.29
N GLU A 527 -7.36 33.50 -15.85
CA GLU A 527 -6.28 34.46 -15.95
C GLU A 527 -6.71 35.82 -15.35
N ASN A 528 -5.79 36.76 -15.25
CA ASN A 528 -6.01 38.08 -14.66
C ASN A 528 -6.59 38.01 -13.22
N LEU A 529 -6.14 37.01 -12.46
CA LEU A 529 -6.54 36.85 -11.07
C LEU A 529 -5.97 38.00 -10.23
N PRO A 530 -6.83 38.82 -9.57
CA PRO A 530 -6.36 39.97 -8.83
C PRO A 530 -5.74 39.64 -7.47
N VAL A 531 -5.94 38.41 -6.97
CA VAL A 531 -5.39 37.90 -5.72
C VAL A 531 -4.25 36.94 -5.99
N ASP A 532 -3.07 37.29 -5.55
CA ASP A 532 -1.89 36.43 -5.65
C ASP A 532 -1.94 35.29 -4.63
N LYS A 533 -1.42 34.12 -5.02
CA LYS A 533 -1.17 32.94 -4.16
C LYS A 533 -2.40 32.20 -3.64
N ASP A 534 -3.51 32.26 -4.37
CA ASP A 534 -4.70 31.52 -3.96
C ASP A 534 -5.63 31.17 -5.13
N TRP A 535 -5.99 29.89 -5.27
CA TRP A 535 -7.00 29.40 -6.21
C TRP A 535 -8.43 29.42 -5.65
N ASN A 536 -8.61 29.65 -4.33
CA ASN A 536 -9.94 29.75 -3.74
C ASN A 536 -10.73 30.97 -4.25
N PHE A 537 -10.03 31.98 -4.75
CA PHE A 537 -10.64 33.18 -5.34
C PHE A 537 -10.79 33.11 -6.87
N ILE A 538 -10.78 31.88 -7.44
CA ILE A 538 -10.86 31.65 -8.89
C ILE A 538 -12.04 32.37 -9.57
N SER A 539 -13.13 32.64 -8.86
CA SER A 539 -14.28 33.39 -9.36
C SER A 539 -14.01 34.86 -9.67
N GLN A 540 -12.89 35.42 -9.19
CA GLN A 540 -12.49 36.82 -9.42
C GLN A 540 -11.62 37.01 -10.67
N GLY A 541 -11.11 35.90 -11.26
CA GLY A 541 -10.36 35.93 -12.51
C GLY A 541 -11.25 35.81 -13.74
N GLU A 542 -10.68 36.03 -14.89
CA GLU A 542 -11.33 35.86 -16.18
C GLU A 542 -11.19 34.40 -16.63
N PHE A 543 -12.28 33.72 -16.93
CA PHE A 543 -12.22 32.33 -17.39
C PHE A 543 -11.56 32.22 -18.76
N THR A 544 -10.49 31.43 -18.89
CA THR A 544 -9.80 31.15 -20.15
C THR A 544 -10.57 30.21 -21.07
N GLY A 545 -11.67 29.66 -20.59
CA GLY A 545 -12.57 28.78 -21.34
C GLY A 545 -13.78 28.38 -20.54
N LYS A 546 -14.67 27.57 -21.12
CA LYS A 546 -15.81 27.02 -20.42
C LYS A 546 -15.35 26.02 -19.35
N PRO A 547 -16.02 25.93 -18.19
CA PRO A 547 -15.74 24.90 -17.20
C PRO A 547 -15.81 23.50 -17.83
N ARG A 548 -14.77 22.69 -17.56
CA ARG A 548 -14.66 21.34 -18.13
C ARG A 548 -15.34 20.34 -17.19
N ARG A 549 -16.55 19.91 -17.53
CA ARG A 549 -17.25 18.90 -16.77
C ARG A 549 -17.18 17.55 -17.45
N GLN A 550 -16.80 16.52 -16.70
CA GLN A 550 -16.76 15.13 -17.17
C GLN A 550 -17.59 14.23 -16.25
N PHE A 551 -18.18 13.22 -16.85
CA PHE A 551 -18.93 12.18 -16.18
C PHE A 551 -18.57 10.84 -16.80
N ASN A 552 -18.16 9.89 -15.98
CA ASN A 552 -17.81 8.54 -16.41
C ASN A 552 -18.43 7.52 -15.47
N GLU A 553 -19.02 6.46 -16.02
CA GLU A 553 -19.50 5.33 -15.23
C GLU A 553 -19.34 4.01 -15.98
N ASN A 554 -19.22 2.94 -15.22
CA ASN A 554 -19.26 1.58 -15.73
C ASN A 554 -19.82 0.62 -14.69
N ASN A 555 -20.42 -0.46 -15.19
CA ASN A 555 -21.01 -1.52 -14.39
C ASN A 555 -20.44 -2.87 -14.80
N LEU A 556 -20.27 -3.76 -13.83
CA LEU A 556 -19.86 -5.14 -14.03
C LEU A 556 -20.79 -6.07 -13.25
N VAL A 557 -21.41 -7.02 -13.93
CA VAL A 557 -22.20 -8.10 -13.30
C VAL A 557 -21.46 -9.41 -13.52
N SER A 558 -21.30 -10.21 -12.46
CA SER A 558 -20.49 -11.41 -12.53
C SER A 558 -21.15 -12.59 -11.85
N PHE A 559 -20.96 -13.77 -12.43
CA PHE A 559 -21.33 -15.06 -11.85
C PHE A 559 -20.10 -15.97 -11.86
N MET A 560 -19.87 -16.68 -10.77
CA MET A 560 -18.75 -17.64 -10.66
C MET A 560 -19.19 -18.90 -9.96
N ALA A 561 -18.75 -20.04 -10.48
CA ALA A 561 -18.84 -21.34 -9.82
C ALA A 561 -17.44 -21.94 -9.70
N ARG A 562 -17.11 -22.51 -8.54
CA ARG A 562 -15.81 -23.14 -8.25
C ARG A 562 -16.01 -24.44 -7.48
N ALA A 563 -15.25 -25.46 -7.87
CA ALA A 563 -15.12 -26.70 -7.14
C ALA A 563 -13.68 -26.93 -6.73
N GLN A 564 -13.44 -27.19 -5.47
CA GLN A 564 -12.13 -27.48 -4.89
C GLN A 564 -12.20 -28.89 -4.30
N TYR A 565 -11.38 -29.78 -4.81
CA TYR A 565 -11.33 -31.17 -4.39
C TYR A 565 -9.94 -31.54 -3.89
N SER A 566 -9.87 -32.17 -2.74
CA SER A 566 -8.66 -32.75 -2.17
C SER A 566 -8.84 -34.24 -1.95
N LEU A 567 -7.90 -35.03 -2.45
CA LEU A 567 -7.82 -36.47 -2.24
C LEU A 567 -6.58 -36.77 -1.42
N LEU A 568 -6.76 -37.44 -0.27
CA LEU A 568 -5.68 -37.89 0.63
C LEU A 568 -4.78 -36.75 1.15
N ASP A 569 -5.22 -35.49 1.06
CA ASP A 569 -4.41 -34.30 1.25
C ASP A 569 -3.15 -34.22 0.37
N ARG A 570 -3.09 -35.03 -0.70
CA ARG A 570 -1.94 -35.13 -1.64
C ARG A 570 -2.27 -34.60 -3.01
N TYR A 571 -3.46 -34.89 -3.53
CA TYR A 571 -3.91 -34.51 -4.86
C TYR A 571 -4.97 -33.43 -4.73
N LEU A 572 -4.66 -32.24 -5.20
CA LEU A 572 -5.52 -31.06 -5.08
C LEU A 572 -5.97 -30.65 -6.47
N LEU A 573 -7.28 -30.53 -6.68
CA LEU A 573 -7.88 -30.05 -7.93
C LEU A 573 -8.76 -28.82 -7.64
N ASN A 574 -8.56 -27.77 -8.37
CA ASN A 574 -9.38 -26.57 -8.33
C ASN A 574 -9.88 -26.26 -9.74
N VAL A 575 -11.19 -26.22 -9.93
CA VAL A 575 -11.81 -25.88 -11.23
C VAL A 575 -12.79 -24.76 -10.97
N ALA A 576 -12.74 -23.70 -11.80
CA ALA A 576 -13.65 -22.59 -11.71
C ALA A 576 -14.07 -22.10 -13.11
N VAL A 577 -15.28 -21.59 -13.20
CA VAL A 577 -15.77 -20.83 -14.35
C VAL A 577 -16.39 -19.53 -13.83
N ARG A 578 -15.98 -18.42 -14.44
CA ARG A 578 -16.56 -17.11 -14.21
C ARG A 578 -17.11 -16.53 -15.48
N ARG A 579 -18.25 -15.86 -15.39
CA ARG A 579 -18.88 -15.13 -16.49
C ARG A 579 -19.13 -13.70 -16.05
N ASP A 580 -18.56 -12.75 -16.79
CA ASP A 580 -18.63 -11.32 -16.52
C ASP A 580 -19.34 -10.60 -17.63
N GLY A 581 -20.30 -9.74 -17.27
CA GLY A 581 -20.99 -8.82 -18.19
C GLY A 581 -20.59 -7.38 -17.87
N SER A 582 -19.85 -6.74 -18.79
CA SER A 582 -19.36 -5.37 -18.61
C SER A 582 -20.09 -4.39 -19.53
N SER A 583 -20.39 -3.20 -18.99
CA SER A 583 -21.00 -2.10 -19.77
C SER A 583 -20.04 -1.48 -20.78
N ARG A 584 -18.73 -1.74 -20.69
CA ARG A 584 -17.71 -1.20 -21.60
C ARG A 584 -17.71 -1.85 -22.98
N PHE A 585 -18.28 -3.06 -23.09
CA PHE A 585 -18.32 -3.81 -24.34
C PHE A 585 -19.61 -3.57 -25.13
N GLY A 586 -19.54 -3.83 -26.41
CA GLY A 586 -20.68 -3.71 -27.34
C GLY A 586 -21.85 -4.63 -26.97
N LYS A 587 -23.04 -4.30 -27.43
CA LYS A 587 -24.29 -4.96 -27.05
C LYS A 587 -24.24 -6.50 -27.17
N GLU A 588 -23.65 -7.01 -28.27
CA GLU A 588 -23.54 -8.45 -28.54
C GLU A 588 -22.37 -9.12 -27.79
N ASN A 589 -21.39 -8.36 -27.27
CA ASN A 589 -20.15 -8.86 -26.71
C ASN A 589 -19.98 -8.51 -25.20
N LYS A 590 -21.05 -8.10 -24.53
CA LYS A 590 -20.99 -7.70 -23.09
C LYS A 590 -20.49 -8.79 -22.17
N TRP A 591 -20.66 -10.06 -22.53
CA TRP A 591 -20.39 -11.20 -21.69
C TRP A 591 -19.14 -11.96 -22.10
N GLY A 592 -18.15 -12.02 -21.20
CA GLY A 592 -16.96 -12.85 -21.29
C GLY A 592 -17.02 -14.05 -20.35
N THR A 593 -16.46 -15.18 -20.75
CA THR A 593 -16.39 -16.40 -19.91
C THR A 593 -14.94 -16.78 -19.68
N PHE A 594 -14.57 -17.00 -18.40
CA PHE A 594 -13.21 -17.20 -17.91
C PHE A 594 -13.09 -18.55 -17.18
N PRO A 595 -12.85 -19.65 -17.89
CA PRO A 595 -12.61 -20.94 -17.28
C PRO A 595 -11.20 -21.03 -16.70
N SER A 596 -11.04 -21.80 -15.63
CA SER A 596 -9.73 -22.10 -15.05
C SER A 596 -9.70 -23.46 -14.38
N ALA A 597 -8.52 -24.10 -14.43
CA ALA A 597 -8.23 -25.35 -13.73
C ALA A 597 -6.82 -25.30 -13.15
N ALA A 598 -6.65 -25.84 -11.96
CA ALA A 598 -5.34 -26.02 -11.32
C ALA A 598 -5.28 -27.38 -10.63
N PHE A 599 -4.18 -28.08 -10.83
CA PHE A 599 -3.87 -29.33 -10.17
C PHE A 599 -2.58 -29.17 -9.36
N ALA A 600 -2.55 -29.72 -8.17
CA ALA A 600 -1.31 -29.81 -7.39
C ALA A 600 -1.16 -31.20 -6.78
N TRP A 601 0.07 -31.68 -6.80
CA TRP A 601 0.49 -32.94 -6.20
C TRP A 601 1.55 -32.68 -5.13
N ARG A 602 1.26 -33.05 -3.89
CA ARG A 602 2.18 -33.01 -2.76
C ARG A 602 3.05 -34.26 -2.77
N VAL A 603 4.14 -34.22 -3.49
CA VAL A 603 5.03 -35.37 -3.72
C VAL A 603 5.68 -35.85 -2.42
N ASN A 604 6.00 -34.89 -1.51
CA ASN A 604 6.57 -35.19 -0.20
C ASN A 604 5.65 -36.01 0.74
N GLN A 605 4.34 -36.07 0.44
CA GLN A 605 3.37 -36.86 1.21
C GLN A 605 3.24 -38.31 0.68
N GLU A 606 3.95 -38.66 -0.39
CA GLU A 606 3.92 -40.01 -0.92
C GLU A 606 4.79 -40.98 -0.10
N ASN A 607 4.40 -42.23 -0.06
CA ASN A 607 5.07 -43.23 0.77
C ASN A 607 6.57 -43.37 0.45
N PHE A 608 6.99 -43.09 -0.78
CA PHE A 608 8.38 -43.21 -1.21
C PHE A 608 9.26 -42.01 -0.83
N LEU A 609 8.64 -40.86 -0.37
CA LEU A 609 9.36 -39.65 0.11
C LEU A 609 9.06 -39.31 1.57
N LYS A 610 8.09 -39.98 2.20
CA LYS A 610 7.61 -39.61 3.54
C LYS A 610 8.72 -39.67 4.61
N ASP A 611 9.68 -40.56 4.46
CA ASP A 611 10.76 -40.78 5.42
C ASP A 611 12.07 -40.06 5.03
N VAL A 612 12.05 -39.24 3.99
CA VAL A 612 13.19 -38.44 3.53
C VAL A 612 13.24 -37.14 4.28
N SER A 613 14.06 -37.04 5.32
CA SER A 613 14.11 -35.94 6.28
C SER A 613 14.63 -34.60 5.73
N TRP A 614 15.32 -34.59 4.58
CA TRP A 614 15.83 -33.36 3.98
C TRP A 614 14.87 -32.71 2.97
N ILE A 615 13.67 -33.30 2.73
CA ILE A 615 12.63 -32.76 1.86
C ILE A 615 11.42 -32.39 2.72
N ASP A 616 11.31 -31.15 3.15
CA ASP A 616 10.16 -30.66 3.94
C ASP A 616 8.92 -30.48 3.09
N ASN A 617 9.08 -29.89 1.89
CA ASN A 617 7.95 -29.60 1.01
C ASN A 617 8.34 -29.71 -0.47
N LEU A 618 7.79 -30.72 -1.12
CA LEU A 618 7.90 -30.92 -2.58
C LEU A 618 6.50 -30.98 -3.18
N LYS A 619 6.10 -29.94 -3.90
CA LYS A 619 4.80 -29.83 -4.54
C LYS A 619 4.91 -29.48 -6.02
N LEU A 620 4.38 -30.35 -6.89
CA LEU A 620 4.21 -30.08 -8.31
C LEU A 620 2.87 -29.39 -8.52
N ARG A 621 2.84 -28.32 -9.34
CA ARG A 621 1.63 -27.56 -9.67
C ARG A 621 1.55 -27.34 -11.17
N VAL A 622 0.36 -27.56 -11.72
CA VAL A 622 0.03 -27.24 -13.12
C VAL A 622 -1.28 -26.47 -13.11
N SER A 623 -1.33 -25.35 -13.80
CA SER A 623 -2.53 -24.55 -13.88
C SER A 623 -2.74 -23.95 -15.27
N TYR A 624 -4.01 -23.81 -15.63
CA TYR A 624 -4.45 -23.17 -16.87
C TYR A 624 -5.63 -22.26 -16.55
N GLY A 625 -5.72 -21.10 -17.19
CA GLY A 625 -6.84 -20.20 -17.02
C GLY A 625 -6.88 -19.13 -18.11
N ILE A 626 -8.09 -18.69 -18.42
CA ILE A 626 -8.36 -17.57 -19.28
C ILE A 626 -8.74 -16.38 -18.39
N VAL A 627 -8.15 -15.23 -18.64
CA VAL A 627 -8.40 -13.96 -17.94
C VAL A 627 -8.67 -12.87 -18.94
N GLY A 628 -9.41 -11.85 -18.54
CA GLY A 628 -9.72 -10.69 -19.36
C GLY A 628 -9.07 -9.41 -18.82
N ASN A 629 -8.94 -8.40 -19.70
CA ASN A 629 -8.54 -7.06 -19.35
C ASN A 629 -9.53 -6.04 -19.93
N GLN A 630 -10.34 -5.42 -19.07
CA GLN A 630 -11.22 -4.32 -19.47
C GLN A 630 -10.63 -2.94 -19.14
N ASN A 631 -9.49 -2.85 -18.44
CA ASN A 631 -8.95 -1.59 -17.92
C ASN A 631 -8.38 -0.70 -19.02
N GLY A 632 -7.97 -1.28 -20.16
CA GLY A 632 -7.52 -0.54 -21.33
C GLY A 632 -8.64 -0.01 -22.24
N ILE A 633 -9.91 -0.25 -21.87
CA ILE A 633 -11.06 0.12 -22.69
C ILE A 633 -11.80 1.27 -22.00
N GLY A 634 -11.99 2.38 -22.72
CA GLY A 634 -12.81 3.50 -22.25
C GLY A 634 -14.26 3.09 -21.98
N ASN A 635 -14.93 3.79 -21.05
CA ASN A 635 -16.30 3.45 -20.66
C ASN A 635 -17.31 3.53 -21.82
N TYR A 636 -17.00 4.33 -22.85
CA TYR A 636 -17.90 4.63 -23.97
C TYR A 636 -17.30 4.35 -25.34
N THR A 637 -16.17 3.66 -25.44
CA THR A 637 -15.45 3.35 -26.70
C THR A 637 -16.33 2.60 -27.72
N THR A 638 -17.36 1.88 -27.27
CA THR A 638 -18.31 1.22 -28.16
C THR A 638 -19.36 2.16 -28.74
N LEU A 639 -19.45 3.38 -28.25
CA LEU A 639 -20.40 4.40 -28.70
C LEU A 639 -19.72 5.38 -29.66
N GLY A 640 -20.44 5.86 -30.64
CA GLY A 640 -20.00 7.01 -31.43
C GLY A 640 -20.25 8.28 -30.63
N LEU A 641 -19.18 8.87 -30.08
CA LEU A 641 -19.26 10.15 -29.40
C LEU A 641 -19.14 11.29 -30.39
N ALA A 642 -19.69 12.44 -30.04
CA ALA A 642 -19.59 13.67 -30.83
C ALA A 642 -18.80 14.71 -30.06
N ASP A 643 -17.88 15.39 -30.74
CA ASP A 643 -17.14 16.53 -30.22
C ASP A 643 -17.82 17.84 -30.69
N ASN A 644 -17.92 18.80 -29.79
CA ASN A 644 -18.34 20.15 -30.11
C ASN A 644 -17.23 20.88 -30.88
N LYS A 645 -17.59 21.46 -32.02
CA LYS A 645 -16.67 22.32 -32.76
C LYS A 645 -17.39 23.58 -33.24
N GLY A 646 -16.72 24.71 -33.02
CA GLY A 646 -17.19 25.97 -33.57
C GLY A 646 -16.87 26.08 -35.08
N TYR A 647 -17.79 26.60 -35.82
CA TYR A 647 -17.66 26.96 -37.22
C TYR A 647 -18.05 28.42 -37.41
N GLU A 648 -17.25 29.12 -38.20
CA GLU A 648 -17.59 30.45 -38.64
C GLU A 648 -18.32 30.38 -40.01
N PHE A 649 -19.52 30.85 -40.04
CA PHE A 649 -20.32 31.02 -41.27
C PHE A 649 -20.45 32.52 -41.55
N GLY A 650 -19.50 33.09 -42.29
CA GLY A 650 -19.36 34.52 -42.42
C GLY A 650 -19.01 35.15 -41.06
N ASP A 651 -19.79 36.13 -40.61
CA ASP A 651 -19.57 36.81 -39.32
C ASP A 651 -20.29 36.14 -38.12
N VAL A 652 -20.89 34.95 -38.33
CA VAL A 652 -21.66 34.25 -37.32
C VAL A 652 -20.92 32.98 -36.86
N PHE A 653 -20.51 32.96 -35.60
CA PHE A 653 -19.98 31.78 -34.97
C PHE A 653 -21.12 30.82 -34.58
N GLN A 654 -21.08 29.59 -35.04
CA GLN A 654 -22.04 28.55 -34.65
C GLN A 654 -21.34 27.30 -34.13
N MET A 655 -21.91 26.72 -33.06
CA MET A 655 -21.47 25.46 -32.52
C MET A 655 -22.11 24.30 -33.32
N GLY A 656 -21.27 23.47 -33.91
CA GLY A 656 -21.65 22.23 -34.54
C GLY A 656 -21.11 20.99 -33.80
N TYR A 657 -21.50 19.82 -34.28
CA TYR A 657 -20.99 18.55 -33.75
C TYR A 657 -20.26 17.79 -34.85
N LEU A 658 -19.07 17.34 -34.55
CA LEU A 658 -18.30 16.40 -35.38
C LEU A 658 -18.25 15.03 -34.71
N PRO A 659 -18.05 13.95 -35.50
CA PRO A 659 -17.67 12.67 -34.92
C PRO A 659 -16.47 12.87 -33.99
N GLY A 660 -16.53 12.29 -32.81
CA GLY A 660 -15.42 12.34 -31.85
C GLY A 660 -14.16 11.71 -32.43
N LYS A 661 -13.04 11.95 -31.75
CA LYS A 661 -11.71 11.45 -32.17
C LYS A 661 -11.63 9.93 -32.20
N GLU A 662 -12.45 9.24 -31.39
CA GLU A 662 -12.52 7.78 -31.37
C GLU A 662 -13.68 7.28 -32.22
N LEU A 663 -13.36 6.38 -33.14
CA LEU A 663 -14.39 5.70 -33.95
C LEU A 663 -15.17 4.72 -33.07
N SER A 664 -16.49 4.69 -33.23
CA SER A 664 -17.34 3.70 -32.58
C SER A 664 -16.89 2.27 -32.92
N ASN A 665 -16.72 1.43 -31.91
CA ASN A 665 -16.48 0.00 -32.10
C ASN A 665 -17.56 -0.85 -31.40
N PRO A 666 -18.76 -1.00 -32.02
CA PRO A 666 -19.86 -1.76 -31.44
C PRO A 666 -19.55 -3.26 -31.28
N ASN A 667 -18.56 -3.76 -32.02
CA ASN A 667 -18.14 -5.17 -32.02
C ASN A 667 -16.94 -5.45 -31.07
N LEU A 668 -16.54 -4.48 -30.28
CA LEU A 668 -15.45 -4.63 -29.33
C LEU A 668 -15.69 -5.81 -28.35
N LYS A 669 -14.68 -6.71 -28.28
CA LYS A 669 -14.70 -7.92 -27.45
C LYS A 669 -13.70 -7.85 -26.32
#